data_56b54d7bf66c2f4d742d679309abd1c9
#
_entry.id   56b54d7bf66c2f4d742d679309abd1c9
#
_cell.length_a   1.000
_cell.length_b   1.000
_cell.length_c   1.000
_cell.angle_alpha   90.00
_cell.angle_beta   90.00
_cell.angle_gamma   90.00
#
_symmetry.space_group_name_H-M   'P 1'
#
loop_
_entity.id
_entity.type
_entity.pdbx_description
1 polymer ?
#
loop_
_entity_poly.entity_id
_entity_poly.type
_entity_poly.pdbx_seq_one_letter_code
_entity_poly.pdbx_strand_id
1 'polypeptide(L)'
;MRNPLSKRLPREIKGDLGKYLVIFFLMILSIGFISGFLVADNSMLKAYQDGFSKYNIENGHFVTEHKMNHAQRKAIEKEGVTLYAQFYTEKETDFSATIRIYADRTQVNTVCLMDGMLPLAEDEIAVDRMFADNHELQVGDQLTAGGRSYRITGLVALPDYSCLFEKNSDSMFDAVLFGIGIVSEQGLKSFDSKELYQCYAWKYETEPSSEAEEKKAAEELMKAINKEVALKDFVPRYENQAICFTGEDMGSDRAMVAILLYMVIAILAFVFAITTANTIEKEANVIGTLRASGYTRGELVRHYMAMPCIITVISALIGNVLGYTVMKKICAAMYYHSYSLPTYETVWNADAFLSTTVVPVILMLLINFLILHRQMKLSPLQFLRRDLSRKKNKRAIYLSPLIKFFSRFRIRVIFQNMANYVMMLIGIQFAYVLLLFGLVMQPIMEHYQEQITDSMLAKYQYLLNMPLSEMDEDHKLRSMLAMLQFEQKVETKNKDAEKFSAYTLRTTDEAYMLEDILFYGIEHRSSYLPLELSEEDVYVSSAYADKYGLKAGDQITLKEKYEDKSYTFTVTGIYPYDAGLNVFMTREHLNEVFDLGEGMFGGYFCNSEITDIEEEYISTVIDLDALTKVSRQLELSMGQMMWLMCAFAVIIFLILVYLLSKIIIEKNAQSISMTKILGYSRGEIARLYILPTSVVVILCMLICIPITNWEIGIIWRIMIQTMMTGWLPYWTPDGVYAQMFLTGFFCYLIVAVLELRRIKKVPMDMALKNVE
;
A
#
# COMPACT_ATOMS: atom_id res chain seq x y z
N MET A 1 -52.05 18.43 10.54
CA MET A 1 -51.26 18.75 11.78
C MET A 1 -49.86 18.21 11.66
N ARG A 2 -48.84 19.02 11.96
CA ARG A 2 -47.45 18.53 12.02
C ARG A 2 -47.32 17.52 13.16
N ASN A 3 -46.75 16.33 12.89
CA ASN A 3 -46.57 15.29 13.90
C ASN A 3 -45.82 15.85 15.13
N PRO A 4 -46.35 15.75 16.35
CA PRO A 4 -45.72 16.30 17.56
C PRO A 4 -44.29 15.79 17.78
N LEU A 5 -43.96 14.57 17.34
CA LEU A 5 -42.64 13.99 17.40
C LEU A 5 -41.60 14.78 16.58
N SER A 6 -41.99 15.39 15.44
CA SER A 6 -41.05 16.18 14.62
C SER A 6 -40.58 17.47 15.31
N LYS A 7 -41.35 18.03 16.26
CA LYS A 7 -40.94 19.19 17.05
C LYS A 7 -39.90 18.84 18.13
N ARG A 8 -39.75 17.55 18.44
CA ARG A 8 -38.83 17.06 19.45
C ARG A 8 -37.41 16.91 18.90
N LEU A 9 -37.24 16.59 17.62
CA LEU A 9 -35.95 16.39 16.99
C LEU A 9 -34.93 17.52 17.24
N PRO A 10 -35.23 18.82 17.06
CA PRO A 10 -34.27 19.90 17.33
C PRO A 10 -33.85 20.02 18.81
N ARG A 11 -34.74 19.62 19.72
CA ARG A 11 -34.46 19.65 21.19
C ARG A 11 -33.53 18.48 21.56
N GLU A 12 -33.72 17.32 20.97
CA GLU A 12 -32.87 16.14 21.14
C GLU A 12 -31.46 16.40 20.66
N ILE A 13 -31.32 17.09 19.50
CA ILE A 13 -30.00 17.51 18.98
C ILE A 13 -29.28 18.38 20.01
N LYS A 14 -29.93 19.42 20.52
CA LYS A 14 -29.35 20.33 21.52
C LYS A 14 -28.97 19.62 22.81
N GLY A 15 -29.78 18.62 23.25
CA GLY A 15 -29.53 17.85 24.46
C GLY A 15 -28.31 16.94 24.37
N ASP A 16 -28.08 16.32 23.22
CA ASP A 16 -27.00 15.34 22.99
C ASP A 16 -26.00 15.78 21.90
N LEU A 17 -25.90 17.11 21.67
CA LEU A 17 -25.07 17.69 20.61
C LEU A 17 -23.66 17.14 20.59
N GLY A 18 -23.00 17.01 21.74
CA GLY A 18 -21.62 16.50 21.80
C GLY A 18 -21.47 15.03 21.44
N LYS A 19 -22.53 14.22 21.47
CA LYS A 19 -22.53 12.84 21.00
C LYS A 19 -22.63 12.79 19.48
N TYR A 20 -23.56 13.53 18.95
CA TYR A 20 -23.79 13.59 17.52
C TYR A 20 -22.62 14.24 16.75
N LEU A 21 -21.98 15.26 17.32
CA LEU A 21 -20.77 15.86 16.77
C LEU A 21 -19.60 14.86 16.68
N VAL A 22 -19.42 14.04 17.72
CA VAL A 22 -18.33 13.02 17.69
C VAL A 22 -18.54 12.02 16.57
N ILE A 23 -19.76 11.51 16.39
CA ILE A 23 -20.08 10.57 15.30
C ILE A 23 -19.96 11.28 13.94
N PHE A 24 -20.42 12.51 13.85
CA PHE A 24 -20.34 13.34 12.66
C PHE A 24 -18.90 13.53 12.21
N PHE A 25 -17.99 13.94 13.12
CA PHE A 25 -16.58 14.12 12.79
C PHE A 25 -15.88 12.79 12.50
N LEU A 26 -16.20 11.72 13.24
CA LEU A 26 -15.67 10.38 12.94
C LEU A 26 -16.00 9.96 11.52
N MET A 27 -17.26 10.13 11.10
CA MET A 27 -17.69 9.78 9.75
C MET A 27 -17.06 10.66 8.67
N ILE A 28 -17.03 11.99 8.90
CA ILE A 28 -16.40 12.91 7.94
C ILE A 28 -14.94 12.56 7.73
N LEU A 29 -14.21 12.34 8.82
CA LEU A 29 -12.79 11.98 8.76
C LEU A 29 -12.58 10.66 8.02
N SER A 30 -13.34 9.61 8.41
CA SER A 30 -13.23 8.29 7.81
C SER A 30 -13.59 8.29 6.33
N ILE A 31 -14.73 8.87 5.98
CA ILE A 31 -15.19 8.93 4.58
C ILE A 31 -14.29 9.85 3.76
N GLY A 32 -13.89 11.00 4.32
CA GLY A 32 -13.02 11.96 3.63
C GLY A 32 -11.66 11.39 3.31
N PHE A 33 -11.02 10.71 4.26
CA PHE A 33 -9.71 10.09 4.07
C PHE A 33 -9.75 8.98 3.02
N ILE A 34 -10.63 8.00 3.20
CA ILE A 34 -10.71 6.84 2.29
C ILE A 34 -11.21 7.25 0.91
N SER A 35 -12.23 8.12 0.83
CA SER A 35 -12.70 8.64 -0.45
C SER A 35 -11.61 9.45 -1.17
N GLY A 36 -10.85 10.26 -0.43
CA GLY A 36 -9.74 11.03 -0.98
C GLY A 36 -8.65 10.14 -1.58
N PHE A 37 -8.30 9.06 -0.88
CA PHE A 37 -7.31 8.10 -1.36
C PHE A 37 -7.81 7.38 -2.63
N LEU A 38 -8.99 6.77 -2.58
CA LEU A 38 -9.54 6.03 -3.74
C LEU A 38 -9.77 6.92 -4.96
N VAL A 39 -10.09 8.20 -4.76
CA VAL A 39 -10.23 9.18 -5.86
C VAL A 39 -8.87 9.57 -6.42
N ALA A 40 -7.86 9.77 -5.57
CA ALA A 40 -6.49 10.04 -6.01
C ALA A 40 -5.92 8.86 -6.80
N ASP A 41 -5.99 7.65 -6.23
CA ASP A 41 -5.57 6.41 -6.86
C ASP A 41 -6.17 6.23 -8.26
N ASN A 42 -7.49 6.27 -8.36
CA ASN A 42 -8.17 6.10 -9.65
C ASN A 42 -7.86 7.23 -10.66
N SER A 43 -7.66 8.46 -10.18
CA SER A 43 -7.33 9.60 -11.06
C SER A 43 -5.88 9.52 -11.55
N MET A 44 -4.96 9.05 -10.71
CA MET A 44 -3.56 8.83 -11.08
C MET A 44 -3.41 7.65 -12.03
N LEU A 45 -4.06 6.52 -11.73
CA LEU A 45 -4.06 5.35 -12.61
C LEU A 45 -4.63 5.72 -13.98
N LYS A 46 -5.68 6.53 -14.03
CA LYS A 46 -6.22 7.02 -15.29
C LYS A 46 -5.26 7.96 -16.00
N ALA A 47 -4.57 8.86 -15.30
CA ALA A 47 -3.56 9.74 -15.91
C ALA A 47 -2.40 8.93 -16.50
N TYR A 48 -1.98 7.86 -15.83
CA TYR A 48 -1.01 6.89 -16.33
C TYR A 48 -1.52 6.20 -17.61
N GLN A 49 -2.73 5.63 -17.58
CA GLN A 49 -3.32 4.92 -18.73
C GLN A 49 -3.60 5.84 -19.94
N ASP A 50 -4.21 7.00 -19.69
CA ASP A 50 -4.47 8.01 -20.74
C ASP A 50 -3.14 8.57 -21.30
N GLY A 51 -2.06 8.52 -20.50
CA GLY A 51 -0.71 8.92 -20.87
C GLY A 51 -0.19 8.21 -22.10
N PHE A 52 -0.48 6.92 -22.26
CA PHE A 52 -0.04 6.13 -23.42
C PHE A 52 -0.49 6.74 -24.75
N SER A 53 -1.72 7.16 -24.85
CA SER A 53 -2.25 7.80 -26.05
C SER A 53 -1.95 9.30 -26.12
N LYS A 54 -2.07 10.03 -25.01
CA LYS A 54 -1.90 11.48 -24.94
C LYS A 54 -0.47 11.92 -25.27
N TYR A 55 0.54 11.16 -24.80
CA TYR A 55 1.95 11.45 -25.00
C TYR A 55 2.58 10.56 -26.05
N ASN A 56 1.77 9.78 -26.78
CA ASN A 56 2.20 8.86 -27.84
C ASN A 56 3.37 7.98 -27.40
N ILE A 57 3.19 7.24 -26.29
CA ILE A 57 4.24 6.38 -25.72
C ILE A 57 4.61 5.28 -26.72
N GLU A 58 5.90 5.01 -26.83
CA GLU A 58 6.48 3.98 -27.69
C GLU A 58 5.90 2.59 -27.46
N ASN A 59 6.02 1.71 -28.45
CA ASN A 59 5.82 0.25 -28.28
C ASN A 59 7.09 -0.47 -27.87
N GLY A 60 8.20 0.26 -27.85
CA GLY A 60 9.50 -0.15 -27.37
C GLY A 60 10.61 0.68 -27.98
N HIS A 61 11.83 0.45 -27.52
CA HIS A 61 13.02 1.10 -28.05
C HIS A 61 14.19 0.10 -28.17
N PHE A 62 15.16 0.46 -28.99
CA PHE A 62 16.39 -0.29 -29.13
C PHE A 62 17.58 0.63 -29.31
N VAL A 63 18.75 0.19 -28.87
CA VAL A 63 20.01 0.90 -29.01
C VAL A 63 20.91 0.17 -30.00
N THR A 64 21.49 0.91 -30.95
CA THR A 64 22.41 0.36 -31.95
C THR A 64 23.84 0.81 -31.69
N GLU A 65 24.81 0.02 -32.12
CA GLU A 65 26.22 0.38 -31.98
C GLU A 65 26.58 1.63 -32.79
N HIS A 66 25.99 1.74 -33.98
CA HIS A 66 26.24 2.86 -34.90
C HIS A 66 24.91 3.46 -35.38
N LYS A 67 24.95 4.75 -35.73
CA LYS A 67 23.80 5.44 -36.29
C LYS A 67 23.33 4.78 -37.58
N MET A 68 22.05 4.42 -37.65
CA MET A 68 21.45 3.83 -38.85
C MET A 68 21.41 4.80 -40.00
N ASN A 69 21.71 4.28 -41.19
CA ASN A 69 21.54 4.99 -42.45
C ASN A 69 20.05 4.89 -42.93
N HIS A 70 19.70 5.71 -43.92
CA HIS A 70 18.33 5.75 -44.42
C HIS A 70 17.82 4.44 -45.04
N ALA A 71 18.71 3.63 -45.65
CA ALA A 71 18.34 2.35 -46.25
C ALA A 71 18.02 1.29 -45.17
N GLN A 72 18.84 1.22 -44.12
CA GLN A 72 18.62 0.35 -42.95
C GLN A 72 17.31 0.70 -42.26
N ARG A 73 17.08 1.98 -41.97
CA ARG A 73 15.84 2.43 -41.36
C ARG A 73 14.61 2.03 -42.20
N LYS A 74 14.64 2.25 -43.50
CA LYS A 74 13.56 1.84 -44.40
C LYS A 74 13.36 0.32 -44.49
N ALA A 75 14.44 -0.46 -44.35
CA ALA A 75 14.33 -1.90 -44.34
C ALA A 75 13.55 -2.38 -43.10
N ILE A 76 13.87 -1.85 -41.94
CA ILE A 76 13.19 -2.17 -40.68
C ILE A 76 11.73 -1.66 -40.68
N GLU A 77 11.46 -0.45 -41.20
CA GLU A 77 10.11 0.11 -41.27
C GLU A 77 9.16 -0.73 -42.17
N LYS A 78 9.65 -1.59 -43.03
CA LYS A 78 8.82 -2.53 -43.82
C LYS A 78 8.16 -3.63 -42.98
N GLU A 79 8.66 -3.86 -41.77
CA GLU A 79 8.06 -4.82 -40.84
C GLU A 79 6.81 -4.26 -40.15
N GLY A 80 6.24 -3.14 -40.64
CA GLY A 80 5.00 -2.54 -40.12
C GLY A 80 5.21 -1.66 -38.88
N VAL A 81 6.39 -1.07 -38.74
CA VAL A 81 6.72 -0.14 -37.67
C VAL A 81 7.19 1.21 -38.20
N THR A 82 6.98 2.26 -37.42
CA THR A 82 7.58 3.58 -37.66
C THR A 82 8.64 3.83 -36.61
N LEU A 83 9.85 4.23 -37.05
CA LEU A 83 10.98 4.48 -36.16
C LEU A 83 11.16 5.96 -35.86
N TYR A 84 11.51 6.27 -34.60
CA TYR A 84 11.78 7.61 -34.11
C TYR A 84 13.15 7.66 -33.43
N ALA A 85 14.03 8.55 -33.88
CA ALA A 85 15.35 8.73 -33.27
C ALA A 85 15.21 9.45 -31.93
N GLN A 86 15.72 8.86 -30.86
CA GLN A 86 15.71 9.38 -29.49
C GLN A 86 17.10 9.28 -28.87
N PHE A 87 18.06 9.94 -29.52
CA PHE A 87 19.43 9.91 -29.03
C PHE A 87 19.56 10.61 -27.69
N TYR A 88 20.39 10.07 -26.81
CA TYR A 88 20.64 10.63 -25.49
C TYR A 88 22.11 10.52 -25.11
N THR A 89 22.50 11.24 -24.09
CA THR A 89 23.78 11.11 -23.39
C THR A 89 23.56 11.00 -21.89
N GLU A 90 24.48 10.38 -21.18
CA GLU A 90 24.47 10.28 -19.73
C GLU A 90 25.62 11.09 -19.17
N LYS A 91 25.34 11.86 -18.12
CA LYS A 91 26.33 12.73 -17.47
C LYS A 91 26.15 12.67 -15.95
N GLU A 92 27.28 12.62 -15.26
CA GLU A 92 27.29 12.75 -13.79
C GLU A 92 27.03 14.19 -13.40
N THR A 93 26.19 14.35 -12.38
CA THR A 93 25.84 15.66 -11.80
C THR A 93 26.74 16.00 -10.59
N ASP A 94 26.67 17.23 -10.13
CA ASP A 94 27.30 17.68 -8.88
C ASP A 94 26.72 17.03 -7.61
N PHE A 95 25.60 16.29 -7.73
CA PHE A 95 25.01 15.45 -6.67
C PHE A 95 25.51 14.00 -6.69
N SER A 96 26.51 13.66 -7.52
CA SER A 96 26.94 12.28 -7.77
C SER A 96 25.81 11.37 -8.29
N ALA A 97 24.86 11.95 -9.00
CA ALA A 97 23.75 11.28 -9.65
C ALA A 97 23.95 11.30 -11.17
N THR A 98 23.45 10.28 -11.87
CA THR A 98 23.44 10.22 -13.32
C THR A 98 22.22 10.92 -13.89
N ILE A 99 22.39 11.83 -14.83
CA ILE A 99 21.29 12.40 -15.60
C ILE A 99 21.37 11.96 -17.06
N ARG A 100 20.27 11.36 -17.56
CA ARG A 100 20.12 10.98 -18.98
C ARG A 100 19.46 12.14 -19.72
N ILE A 101 20.17 12.71 -20.70
CA ILE A 101 19.79 13.96 -21.37
C ILE A 101 19.32 13.65 -22.79
N TYR A 102 18.05 13.98 -23.09
CA TYR A 102 17.43 13.91 -24.41
C TYR A 102 17.24 15.29 -25.03
N ALA A 103 17.10 15.35 -26.34
CA ALA A 103 16.48 16.52 -26.97
C ALA A 103 14.97 16.52 -26.72
N ASP A 104 14.32 17.68 -26.92
CA ASP A 104 12.87 17.77 -26.86
C ASP A 104 12.20 16.81 -27.87
N ARG A 105 11.25 16.02 -27.38
CA ARG A 105 10.59 14.94 -28.12
C ARG A 105 9.17 15.35 -28.50
N THR A 106 8.95 15.60 -29.81
CA THR A 106 7.69 16.15 -30.32
C THR A 106 6.75 15.15 -30.98
N GLN A 107 7.22 13.94 -31.32
CA GLN A 107 6.46 12.95 -32.09
C GLN A 107 6.07 11.72 -31.27
N VAL A 108 6.99 11.14 -30.54
CA VAL A 108 6.79 9.98 -29.68
C VAL A 108 7.43 10.26 -28.32
N ASN A 109 6.89 9.69 -27.25
CA ASN A 109 7.33 9.92 -25.87
C ASN A 109 7.37 11.41 -25.54
N THR A 110 6.31 12.15 -25.91
CA THR A 110 6.25 13.59 -25.68
C THR A 110 6.18 13.90 -24.19
N VAL A 111 6.87 14.96 -23.77
CA VAL A 111 6.98 15.30 -22.34
C VAL A 111 5.75 16.04 -21.83
N CYS A 112 5.44 15.86 -20.55
CA CYS A 112 4.44 16.65 -19.84
C CYS A 112 5.15 17.78 -19.08
N LEU A 113 4.97 19.03 -19.51
CA LEU A 113 5.48 20.19 -18.76
C LEU A 113 4.62 20.36 -17.50
N MET A 114 5.28 20.29 -16.33
CA MET A 114 4.64 20.43 -15.02
C MET A 114 4.74 21.84 -14.47
N ASP A 115 5.91 22.52 -14.68
CA ASP A 115 6.15 23.90 -14.28
C ASP A 115 7.20 24.54 -15.18
N GLY A 116 7.17 25.85 -15.33
CA GLY A 116 8.12 26.62 -16.14
C GLY A 116 7.89 26.50 -17.65
N MET A 117 8.96 26.33 -18.42
CA MET A 117 8.96 26.21 -19.88
C MET A 117 10.00 25.22 -20.39
N LEU A 118 9.79 24.67 -21.59
CA LEU A 118 10.79 23.83 -22.24
C LEU A 118 12.01 24.65 -22.67
N PRO A 119 13.22 24.04 -22.67
CA PRO A 119 14.47 24.74 -22.99
C PRO A 119 14.54 25.16 -24.46
N LEU A 120 15.01 26.38 -24.71
CA LEU A 120 15.20 26.95 -26.03
C LEU A 120 16.69 27.18 -26.34
N ALA A 121 17.49 27.56 -25.34
CA ALA A 121 18.92 27.79 -25.48
C ALA A 121 19.75 26.52 -25.21
N GLU A 122 21.05 26.55 -25.56
CA GLU A 122 21.96 25.43 -25.38
C GLU A 122 22.31 25.15 -23.90
N ASP A 123 22.26 26.17 -23.06
CA ASP A 123 22.55 26.16 -21.63
C ASP A 123 21.31 26.03 -20.74
N GLU A 124 20.17 25.69 -21.36
CA GLU A 124 18.90 25.48 -20.66
C GLU A 124 18.55 23.99 -20.62
N ILE A 125 17.95 23.57 -19.50
CA ILE A 125 17.49 22.20 -19.26
C ILE A 125 16.14 22.21 -18.57
N ALA A 126 15.24 21.32 -18.97
CA ALA A 126 14.09 20.92 -18.17
C ALA A 126 14.39 19.57 -17.52
N VAL A 127 14.15 19.46 -16.22
CA VAL A 127 14.52 18.29 -15.42
C VAL A 127 13.27 17.54 -14.99
N ASP A 128 13.38 16.23 -14.87
CA ASP A 128 12.31 15.42 -14.28
C ASP A 128 11.93 15.95 -12.89
N ARG A 129 10.62 16.09 -12.66
CA ARG A 129 10.09 16.67 -11.43
C ARG A 129 10.49 15.89 -10.19
N MET A 130 10.46 14.55 -10.24
CA MET A 130 10.75 13.71 -9.09
C MET A 130 12.24 13.80 -8.71
N PHE A 131 13.13 13.81 -9.71
CA PHE A 131 14.55 14.06 -9.49
C PHE A 131 14.79 15.46 -8.91
N ALA A 132 14.10 16.47 -9.45
CA ALA A 132 14.23 17.85 -8.95
C ALA A 132 13.73 17.99 -7.49
N ASP A 133 12.59 17.37 -7.15
CA ASP A 133 12.04 17.37 -5.79
C ASP A 133 13.00 16.71 -4.79
N ASN A 134 13.66 15.59 -5.17
CA ASN A 134 14.62 14.89 -4.31
C ASN A 134 15.91 15.69 -4.05
N HIS A 135 16.27 16.59 -4.97
CA HIS A 135 17.46 17.48 -4.85
C HIS A 135 17.09 18.93 -4.50
N GLU A 136 15.85 19.19 -4.12
CA GLU A 136 15.35 20.53 -3.76
C GLU A 136 15.55 21.58 -4.88
N LEU A 137 15.59 21.15 -6.16
CA LEU A 137 15.79 22.00 -7.33
C LEU A 137 14.47 22.66 -7.78
N GLN A 138 14.56 23.91 -8.21
CA GLN A 138 13.42 24.68 -8.68
C GLN A 138 13.72 25.34 -10.04
N VAL A 139 12.66 25.78 -10.72
CA VAL A 139 12.80 26.57 -11.96
C VAL A 139 13.59 27.85 -11.68
N GLY A 140 14.69 28.05 -12.41
CA GLY A 140 15.62 29.15 -12.25
C GLY A 140 16.96 28.77 -11.62
N ASP A 141 17.05 27.61 -10.96
CA ASP A 141 18.28 27.10 -10.37
C ASP A 141 19.26 26.61 -11.44
N GLN A 142 20.49 26.34 -11.02
CA GLN A 142 21.54 25.79 -11.87
C GLN A 142 21.81 24.33 -11.52
N LEU A 143 21.98 23.52 -12.55
CA LEU A 143 22.38 22.13 -12.47
C LEU A 143 23.68 21.93 -13.26
N THR A 144 24.69 21.37 -12.62
CA THR A 144 25.93 21.00 -13.30
C THR A 144 25.87 19.52 -13.70
N ALA A 145 26.09 19.23 -14.98
CA ALA A 145 26.14 17.88 -15.50
C ALA A 145 27.27 17.72 -16.53
N GLY A 146 28.15 16.74 -16.34
CA GLY A 146 29.32 16.51 -17.19
C GLY A 146 30.26 17.72 -17.30
N GLY A 147 30.37 18.50 -16.23
CA GLY A 147 31.17 19.72 -16.18
C GLY A 147 30.59 20.94 -16.89
N ARG A 148 29.35 20.85 -17.41
CA ARG A 148 28.58 22.00 -17.96
C ARG A 148 27.53 22.44 -16.96
N SER A 149 27.31 23.74 -16.86
CA SER A 149 26.27 24.34 -16.04
C SER A 149 25.07 24.69 -16.90
N TYR A 150 23.89 24.19 -16.50
CA TYR A 150 22.60 24.42 -17.16
C TYR A 150 21.69 25.22 -16.23
N ARG A 151 20.88 26.11 -16.80
CA ARG A 151 19.80 26.77 -16.08
C ARG A 151 18.53 25.91 -16.22
N ILE A 152 17.92 25.56 -15.11
CA ILE A 152 16.64 24.83 -15.09
C ILE A 152 15.54 25.79 -15.52
N THR A 153 14.92 25.53 -16.67
CA THR A 153 13.83 26.36 -17.21
C THR A 153 12.45 25.75 -16.99
N GLY A 154 12.37 24.45 -16.75
CA GLY A 154 11.12 23.77 -16.50
C GLY A 154 11.29 22.47 -15.72
N LEU A 155 10.21 22.06 -15.11
CA LEU A 155 10.05 20.73 -14.51
C LEU A 155 9.10 19.91 -15.39
N VAL A 156 9.50 18.69 -15.71
CA VAL A 156 8.75 17.80 -16.61
C VAL A 156 8.43 16.48 -15.94
N ALA A 157 7.39 15.81 -16.42
CA ALA A 157 7.16 14.40 -16.21
C ALA A 157 7.23 13.69 -17.54
N LEU A 158 7.88 12.54 -17.56
CA LEU A 158 8.07 11.74 -18.77
C LEU A 158 7.28 10.44 -18.61
N PRO A 159 6.17 10.27 -19.34
CA PRO A 159 5.34 9.07 -19.20
C PRO A 159 6.02 7.75 -19.58
N ASP A 160 7.08 7.80 -20.39
CA ASP A 160 7.97 6.67 -20.70
C ASP A 160 9.01 6.40 -19.59
N TYR A 161 9.13 7.30 -18.61
CA TYR A 161 9.89 7.18 -17.37
C TYR A 161 9.01 7.49 -16.15
N SER A 162 7.84 6.87 -16.08
CA SER A 162 6.97 7.01 -14.90
C SER A 162 7.66 6.55 -13.61
N CYS A 163 8.63 5.62 -13.75
CA CYS A 163 9.63 5.28 -12.74
C CYS A 163 11.03 5.50 -13.32
N LEU A 164 11.92 6.12 -12.55
CA LEU A 164 13.27 6.50 -13.00
C LEU A 164 14.24 5.31 -12.89
N PHE A 165 14.05 4.29 -13.73
CA PHE A 165 15.00 3.20 -13.91
C PHE A 165 16.19 3.65 -14.78
N GLU A 166 17.41 3.45 -14.29
CA GLU A 166 18.61 3.70 -15.06
C GLU A 166 18.80 2.61 -16.12
N LYS A 167 18.69 1.34 -15.70
CA LYS A 167 18.72 0.16 -16.58
C LYS A 167 17.43 -0.64 -16.41
N ASN A 168 16.96 -1.23 -17.50
CA ASN A 168 15.76 -2.08 -17.45
C ASN A 168 15.96 -3.35 -16.61
N SER A 169 17.20 -3.76 -16.39
CA SER A 169 17.59 -4.91 -15.57
C SER A 169 17.75 -4.60 -14.07
N ASP A 170 17.61 -3.33 -13.65
CA ASP A 170 17.71 -2.96 -12.23
C ASP A 170 16.54 -3.53 -11.45
N SER A 171 16.80 -3.96 -10.21
CA SER A 171 15.77 -4.52 -9.32
C SER A 171 14.79 -3.47 -8.82
N MET A 172 15.21 -2.19 -8.80
CA MET A 172 14.40 -1.04 -8.37
C MET A 172 14.95 0.25 -8.99
N PHE A 173 14.06 1.19 -9.26
CA PHE A 173 14.46 2.53 -9.69
C PHE A 173 15.05 3.35 -8.53
N ASP A 174 15.85 4.35 -8.86
CA ASP A 174 16.44 5.27 -7.86
C ASP A 174 16.36 6.71 -8.35
N ALA A 175 15.29 7.38 -7.96
CA ALA A 175 15.05 8.77 -8.32
C ALA A 175 15.97 9.80 -7.60
N VAL A 176 16.85 9.33 -6.73
CA VAL A 176 17.89 10.16 -6.10
C VAL A 176 19.18 10.13 -6.92
N LEU A 177 19.57 8.92 -7.38
CA LEU A 177 20.83 8.74 -8.11
C LEU A 177 20.66 8.76 -9.63
N PHE A 178 19.43 8.71 -10.13
CA PHE A 178 19.15 8.77 -11.57
C PHE A 178 18.04 9.77 -11.88
N GLY A 179 18.22 10.56 -12.93
CA GLY A 179 17.25 11.52 -13.41
C GLY A 179 17.24 11.67 -14.93
N ILE A 180 16.20 12.34 -15.44
CA ILE A 180 16.06 12.65 -16.87
C ILE A 180 16.09 14.15 -17.07
N GLY A 181 16.83 14.58 -18.09
CA GLY A 181 16.90 15.98 -18.53
C GLY A 181 16.49 16.12 -20.00
N ILE A 182 15.77 17.18 -20.31
CA ILE A 182 15.42 17.57 -21.67
C ILE A 182 16.17 18.85 -22.00
N VAL A 183 16.85 18.89 -23.14
CA VAL A 183 17.52 20.07 -23.67
C VAL A 183 16.98 20.42 -25.06
N SER A 184 17.33 21.61 -25.57
CA SER A 184 16.99 21.94 -26.96
C SER A 184 17.74 21.02 -27.95
N GLU A 185 17.26 20.91 -29.20
CA GLU A 185 18.01 20.19 -30.24
C GLU A 185 19.44 20.69 -30.43
N GLN A 186 19.64 22.00 -30.23
CA GLN A 186 20.98 22.61 -30.30
C GLN A 186 21.83 22.18 -29.10
N GLY A 187 21.24 22.14 -27.93
CA GLY A 187 21.88 21.63 -26.71
C GLY A 187 22.37 20.19 -26.87
N LEU A 188 21.56 19.28 -27.41
CA LEU A 188 21.99 17.91 -27.66
C LEU A 188 23.08 17.80 -28.73
N LYS A 189 23.01 18.59 -29.81
CA LYS A 189 24.02 18.62 -30.87
C LYS A 189 25.38 19.19 -30.41
N SER A 190 25.44 19.85 -29.26
CA SER A 190 26.68 20.36 -28.67
C SER A 190 27.56 19.28 -28.03
N PHE A 191 27.01 18.07 -27.79
CA PHE A 191 27.78 16.91 -27.34
C PHE A 191 28.50 16.20 -28.48
N ASP A 192 29.64 15.54 -28.18
CA ASP A 192 30.32 14.72 -29.18
C ASP A 192 29.41 13.56 -29.62
N SER A 193 29.40 13.28 -30.92
CA SER A 193 28.61 12.19 -31.48
C SER A 193 28.98 10.81 -30.92
N LYS A 194 30.19 10.68 -30.37
CA LYS A 194 30.68 9.45 -29.71
C LYS A 194 30.08 9.25 -28.32
N GLU A 195 29.61 10.34 -27.68
CA GLU A 195 28.98 10.32 -26.37
C GLU A 195 27.46 10.07 -26.46
N LEU A 196 26.92 10.02 -27.68
CA LEU A 196 25.50 9.84 -27.91
C LEU A 196 25.16 8.36 -28.12
N TYR A 197 24.30 7.85 -27.28
CA TYR A 197 23.65 6.55 -27.49
C TYR A 197 22.67 6.66 -28.65
N GLN A 198 22.79 5.72 -29.60
CA GLN A 198 21.97 5.70 -30.82
C GLN A 198 20.67 4.93 -30.56
N CYS A 199 19.77 5.54 -29.80
CA CYS A 199 18.47 4.98 -29.40
C CYS A 199 17.39 5.30 -30.44
N TYR A 200 16.55 4.32 -30.74
CA TYR A 200 15.40 4.43 -31.63
C TYR A 200 14.16 3.83 -30.96
N ALA A 201 13.12 4.62 -30.82
CA ALA A 201 11.81 4.14 -30.42
C ALA A 201 11.01 3.67 -31.64
N TRP A 202 10.12 2.69 -31.46
CA TRP A 202 9.19 2.28 -32.51
C TRP A 202 7.73 2.37 -32.09
N LYS A 203 6.88 2.54 -33.10
CA LYS A 203 5.43 2.39 -33.01
C LYS A 203 4.96 1.41 -34.07
N TYR A 204 4.09 0.46 -33.69
CA TYR A 204 3.44 -0.40 -34.66
C TYR A 204 2.44 0.43 -35.50
N GLU A 205 2.38 0.18 -36.82
CA GLU A 205 1.34 0.74 -37.69
C GLU A 205 -0.05 0.18 -37.33
N THR A 206 -0.09 -1.07 -36.90
CA THR A 206 -1.28 -1.73 -36.35
C THR A 206 -0.93 -2.30 -34.99
N GLU A 207 -1.54 -1.78 -33.92
CA GLU A 207 -1.29 -2.25 -32.55
C GLU A 207 -1.69 -3.73 -32.42
N PRO A 208 -0.84 -4.58 -31.82
CA PRO A 208 -1.17 -5.97 -31.50
C PRO A 208 -2.39 -6.05 -30.58
N SER A 209 -3.21 -7.10 -30.76
CA SER A 209 -4.48 -7.25 -30.03
C SER A 209 -4.33 -7.91 -28.65
N SER A 210 -3.17 -8.53 -28.39
CA SER A 210 -2.84 -9.21 -27.13
C SER A 210 -1.35 -9.14 -26.83
N GLU A 211 -1.00 -9.34 -25.56
CA GLU A 211 0.41 -9.39 -25.11
C GLU A 211 1.22 -10.49 -25.83
N ALA A 212 0.60 -11.64 -26.10
CA ALA A 212 1.24 -12.73 -26.84
C ALA A 212 1.54 -12.35 -28.32
N GLU A 213 0.64 -11.61 -28.96
CA GLU A 213 0.87 -11.07 -30.31
C GLU A 213 1.94 -9.97 -30.28
N GLU A 214 1.96 -9.11 -29.25
CA GLU A 214 2.96 -8.06 -29.07
C GLU A 214 4.36 -8.68 -28.91
N LYS A 215 4.49 -9.73 -28.08
CA LYS A 215 5.76 -10.48 -27.95
C LYS A 215 6.24 -11.04 -29.27
N LYS A 216 5.36 -11.74 -29.99
CA LYS A 216 5.72 -12.32 -31.30
C LYS A 216 6.15 -11.26 -32.30
N ALA A 217 5.42 -10.15 -32.38
CA ALA A 217 5.76 -9.02 -33.25
C ALA A 217 7.11 -8.39 -32.87
N ALA A 218 7.38 -8.26 -31.56
CA ALA A 218 8.65 -7.73 -31.06
C ALA A 218 9.82 -8.65 -31.39
N GLU A 219 9.67 -9.97 -31.26
CA GLU A 219 10.71 -10.95 -31.64
C GLU A 219 11.00 -10.93 -33.14
N GLU A 220 9.96 -10.86 -33.97
CA GLU A 220 10.11 -10.74 -35.43
C GLU A 220 10.84 -9.44 -35.82
N LEU A 221 10.48 -8.33 -35.15
CA LEU A 221 11.12 -7.03 -35.32
C LEU A 221 12.58 -7.07 -34.87
N MET A 222 12.91 -7.67 -33.73
CA MET A 222 14.27 -7.84 -33.24
C MET A 222 15.14 -8.60 -34.26
N LYS A 223 14.63 -9.72 -34.80
CA LYS A 223 15.30 -10.50 -35.84
C LYS A 223 15.54 -9.66 -37.10
N ALA A 224 14.57 -8.83 -37.49
CA ALA A 224 14.71 -7.96 -38.67
C ALA A 224 15.75 -6.85 -38.43
N ILE A 225 15.77 -6.25 -37.25
CA ILE A 225 16.78 -5.24 -36.90
C ILE A 225 18.18 -5.84 -36.89
N ASN A 226 18.36 -7.03 -36.29
CA ASN A 226 19.66 -7.72 -36.23
C ASN A 226 20.24 -8.04 -37.60
N LYS A 227 19.42 -8.22 -38.64
CA LYS A 227 19.89 -8.43 -40.03
C LYS A 227 20.51 -7.16 -40.64
N GLU A 228 20.09 -5.99 -40.19
CA GLU A 228 20.47 -4.69 -40.75
C GLU A 228 21.55 -3.98 -39.95
N VAL A 229 21.53 -4.10 -38.60
CA VAL A 229 22.40 -3.37 -37.66
C VAL A 229 22.75 -4.22 -36.45
N ALA A 230 23.90 -3.94 -35.83
CA ALA A 230 24.25 -4.55 -34.55
C ALA A 230 23.45 -3.90 -33.42
N LEU A 231 22.63 -4.69 -32.72
CA LEU A 231 21.86 -4.28 -31.54
C LEU A 231 22.75 -4.32 -30.29
N LYS A 232 22.67 -3.26 -29.46
CA LYS A 232 23.21 -3.24 -28.11
C LYS A 232 22.13 -3.55 -27.06
N ASP A 233 20.92 -3.04 -27.29
CA ASP A 233 19.80 -3.22 -26.38
C ASP A 233 18.49 -3.24 -27.16
N PHE A 234 17.50 -3.98 -26.65
CA PHE A 234 16.16 -4.08 -27.22
C PHE A 234 15.13 -4.26 -26.11
N VAL A 235 14.31 -3.25 -25.88
CA VAL A 235 13.35 -3.20 -24.80
C VAL A 235 11.95 -2.95 -25.37
N PRO A 236 11.12 -4.00 -25.53
CA PRO A 236 9.72 -3.83 -25.86
C PRO A 236 8.96 -3.22 -24.67
N ARG A 237 7.88 -2.47 -24.94
CA ARG A 237 7.11 -1.76 -23.93
C ARG A 237 6.66 -2.65 -22.77
N TYR A 238 6.20 -3.86 -23.06
CA TYR A 238 5.68 -4.81 -22.04
C TYR A 238 6.78 -5.32 -21.09
N GLU A 239 8.05 -5.18 -21.41
CA GLU A 239 9.20 -5.47 -20.54
C GLU A 239 9.86 -4.22 -19.98
N ASN A 240 9.44 -3.01 -20.42
CA ASN A 240 10.05 -1.76 -19.98
C ASN A 240 9.57 -1.40 -18.56
N GLN A 241 10.42 -1.64 -17.55
CA GLN A 241 10.12 -1.36 -16.17
C GLN A 241 9.84 0.13 -15.90
N ALA A 242 10.54 1.04 -16.59
CA ALA A 242 10.32 2.48 -16.44
C ALA A 242 8.89 2.90 -16.82
N ILE A 243 8.24 2.13 -17.70
CA ILE A 243 6.84 2.32 -18.11
C ILE A 243 5.90 1.49 -17.23
N CYS A 244 6.13 0.16 -17.11
CA CYS A 244 5.15 -0.80 -16.59
C CYS A 244 5.05 -0.83 -15.07
N PHE A 245 6.16 -0.60 -14.35
CA PHE A 245 6.23 -0.71 -12.89
C PHE A 245 5.15 0.09 -12.17
N THR A 246 4.88 1.33 -12.59
CA THR A 246 3.84 2.17 -12.00
C THR A 246 2.46 1.51 -12.04
N GLY A 247 2.09 0.91 -13.17
CA GLY A 247 0.78 0.26 -13.32
C GLY A 247 0.62 -0.99 -12.46
N GLU A 248 1.70 -1.74 -12.24
CA GLU A 248 1.73 -2.94 -11.41
C GLU A 248 1.69 -2.61 -9.91
N ASP A 249 2.46 -1.61 -9.49
CA ASP A 249 2.59 -1.23 -8.07
C ASP A 249 1.34 -0.49 -7.54
N MET A 250 0.72 0.39 -8.31
CA MET A 250 -0.52 1.09 -7.91
C MET A 250 -1.66 0.10 -7.56
N GLY A 251 -1.67 -1.11 -8.11
CA GLY A 251 -2.60 -2.17 -7.76
C GLY A 251 -2.48 -2.63 -6.31
N SER A 252 -1.27 -2.70 -5.78
CA SER A 252 -0.96 -3.13 -4.40
C SER A 252 -1.43 -2.10 -3.36
N ASP A 253 -1.28 -0.82 -3.62
CA ASP A 253 -1.77 0.27 -2.76
C ASP A 253 -3.29 0.21 -2.57
N ARG A 254 -4.03 -0.07 -3.63
CA ARG A 254 -5.49 -0.21 -3.59
C ARG A 254 -5.94 -1.35 -2.68
N ALA A 255 -5.21 -2.46 -2.65
CA ALA A 255 -5.49 -3.59 -1.76
C ALA A 255 -5.35 -3.21 -0.28
N MET A 256 -4.28 -2.49 0.07
CA MET A 256 -4.05 -2.00 1.43
C MET A 256 -5.16 -1.06 1.91
N VAL A 257 -5.60 -0.14 1.06
CA VAL A 257 -6.68 0.79 1.38
C VAL A 257 -8.04 0.09 1.48
N ALA A 258 -8.27 -0.98 0.71
CA ALA A 258 -9.48 -1.78 0.84
C ALA A 258 -9.58 -2.44 2.23
N ILE A 259 -8.48 -2.95 2.77
CA ILE A 259 -8.45 -3.52 4.13
C ILE A 259 -8.74 -2.44 5.17
N LEU A 260 -8.09 -1.27 5.04
CA LEU A 260 -8.37 -0.12 5.90
C LEU A 260 -9.86 0.27 5.86
N LEU A 261 -10.47 0.28 4.68
CA LEU A 261 -11.90 0.54 4.50
C LEU A 261 -12.76 -0.46 5.29
N TYR A 262 -12.49 -1.77 5.19
CA TYR A 262 -13.23 -2.79 5.94
C TYR A 262 -13.08 -2.62 7.45
N MET A 263 -11.88 -2.32 7.94
CA MET A 263 -11.65 -2.03 9.36
C MET A 263 -12.48 -0.82 9.83
N VAL A 264 -12.48 0.26 9.06
CA VAL A 264 -13.27 1.46 9.38
C VAL A 264 -14.76 1.19 9.33
N ILE A 265 -15.25 0.42 8.37
CA ILE A 265 -16.67 0.02 8.31
C ILE A 265 -17.08 -0.78 9.55
N ALA A 266 -16.24 -1.71 10.02
CA ALA A 266 -16.50 -2.46 11.25
C ALA A 266 -16.56 -1.55 12.47
N ILE A 267 -15.66 -0.56 12.57
CA ILE A 267 -15.67 0.46 13.64
C ILE A 267 -16.97 1.28 13.60
N LEU A 268 -17.37 1.77 12.43
CA LEU A 268 -18.61 2.54 12.28
C LEU A 268 -19.84 1.71 12.67
N ALA A 269 -19.90 0.44 12.24
CA ALA A 269 -20.95 -0.49 12.60
C ALA A 269 -21.08 -0.64 14.13
N PHE A 270 -19.96 -0.84 14.80
CA PHE A 270 -19.89 -0.94 16.25
C PHE A 270 -20.34 0.36 16.96
N VAL A 271 -19.86 1.51 16.50
CA VAL A 271 -20.24 2.82 17.06
C VAL A 271 -21.73 3.09 16.92
N PHE A 272 -22.32 2.78 15.77
CA PHE A 272 -23.76 2.92 15.56
C PHE A 272 -24.56 2.00 16.47
N ALA A 273 -24.16 0.73 16.59
CA ALA A 273 -24.82 -0.23 17.45
C ALA A 273 -24.89 0.23 18.90
N ILE A 274 -23.74 0.63 19.45
CA ILE A 274 -23.66 1.10 20.86
C ILE A 274 -24.43 2.39 21.06
N THR A 275 -24.29 3.32 20.14
CA THR A 275 -24.92 4.65 20.27
C THR A 275 -26.43 4.56 20.25
N THR A 276 -26.99 3.74 19.37
CA THR A 276 -28.44 3.49 19.27
C THR A 276 -28.95 2.77 20.50
N ALA A 277 -28.28 1.72 20.95
CA ALA A 277 -28.66 0.99 22.16
C ALA A 277 -28.68 1.91 23.39
N ASN A 278 -27.66 2.76 23.54
CA ASN A 278 -27.57 3.71 24.63
C ASN A 278 -28.66 4.80 24.57
N THR A 279 -29.03 5.25 23.37
CA THR A 279 -30.14 6.21 23.19
C THR A 279 -31.46 5.63 23.66
N ILE A 280 -31.77 4.39 23.31
CA ILE A 280 -32.99 3.71 23.71
C ILE A 280 -33.04 3.52 25.24
N GLU A 281 -31.92 3.15 25.85
CA GLU A 281 -31.83 2.98 27.32
C GLU A 281 -32.04 4.29 28.04
N LYS A 282 -31.49 5.39 27.55
CA LYS A 282 -31.66 6.74 28.11
C LYS A 282 -33.11 7.23 27.99
N GLU A 283 -33.72 6.98 26.83
CA GLU A 283 -35.07 7.44 26.49
C GLU A 283 -36.19 6.45 26.89
N ALA A 284 -35.87 5.38 27.63
CA ALA A 284 -36.80 4.29 27.93
C ALA A 284 -38.11 4.76 28.51
N ASN A 285 -38.11 5.64 29.52
CA ASN A 285 -39.32 6.18 30.16
C ASN A 285 -40.18 6.93 29.14
N VAL A 286 -39.57 7.74 28.31
CA VAL A 286 -40.24 8.52 27.25
C VAL A 286 -40.86 7.60 26.20
N ILE A 287 -40.11 6.58 25.75
CA ILE A 287 -40.63 5.55 24.84
C ILE A 287 -41.82 4.82 25.46
N GLY A 288 -41.71 4.45 26.74
CA GLY A 288 -42.79 3.82 27.50
C GLY A 288 -44.06 4.67 27.54
N THR A 289 -43.90 5.95 27.88
CA THR A 289 -45.03 6.92 27.94
C THR A 289 -45.66 7.13 26.57
N LEU A 290 -44.89 7.36 25.54
CA LEU A 290 -45.39 7.53 24.17
C LEU A 290 -46.16 6.30 23.70
N ARG A 291 -45.63 5.09 23.98
CA ARG A 291 -46.32 3.86 23.67
C ARG A 291 -47.62 3.65 24.44
N ALA A 292 -47.62 4.03 25.72
CA ALA A 292 -48.84 4.00 26.55
C ALA A 292 -49.88 5.01 26.04
N SER A 293 -49.43 6.14 25.45
CA SER A 293 -50.28 7.15 24.84
C SER A 293 -50.76 6.81 23.43
N GLY A 294 -50.49 5.58 22.93
CA GLY A 294 -51.04 5.07 21.66
C GLY A 294 -50.12 5.17 20.44
N TYR A 295 -48.89 5.67 20.58
CA TYR A 295 -47.94 5.66 19.46
C TYR A 295 -47.54 4.24 19.05
N THR A 296 -47.55 3.98 17.77
CA THR A 296 -47.18 2.67 17.18
C THR A 296 -45.69 2.41 17.23
N ARG A 297 -45.28 1.12 17.15
CA ARG A 297 -43.88 0.73 17.09
C ARG A 297 -43.19 1.36 15.88
N GLY A 298 -43.87 1.38 14.72
CA GLY A 298 -43.33 1.91 13.49
C GLY A 298 -43.05 3.40 13.53
N GLU A 299 -43.94 4.19 14.17
CA GLU A 299 -43.74 5.65 14.35
C GLU A 299 -42.51 5.95 15.21
N LEU A 300 -42.32 5.19 16.29
CA LEU A 300 -41.16 5.36 17.16
C LEU A 300 -39.87 4.92 16.50
N VAL A 301 -39.87 3.77 15.77
CA VAL A 301 -38.71 3.34 14.98
C VAL A 301 -38.31 4.44 13.98
N ARG A 302 -39.30 4.99 13.23
CA ARG A 302 -39.03 6.08 12.27
C ARG A 302 -38.48 7.33 12.94
N HIS A 303 -39.00 7.70 14.11
CA HIS A 303 -38.54 8.86 14.86
C HIS A 303 -37.08 8.70 15.33
N TYR A 304 -36.75 7.59 15.98
CA TYR A 304 -35.39 7.34 16.49
C TYR A 304 -34.36 7.01 15.41
N MET A 305 -34.81 6.59 14.21
CA MET A 305 -33.95 6.46 13.03
C MET A 305 -33.63 7.78 12.34
N ALA A 306 -34.51 8.79 12.49
CA ALA A 306 -34.37 10.03 11.73
C ALA A 306 -33.02 10.75 11.99
N MET A 307 -32.61 10.83 13.27
CA MET A 307 -31.37 11.54 13.63
C MET A 307 -30.09 10.83 13.16
N PRO A 308 -29.87 9.54 13.45
CA PRO A 308 -28.76 8.81 12.90
C PRO A 308 -28.70 8.91 11.36
N CYS A 309 -29.85 8.80 10.69
CA CYS A 309 -29.93 8.90 9.23
C CYS A 309 -29.48 10.29 8.72
N ILE A 310 -30.01 11.37 9.29
CA ILE A 310 -29.64 12.74 8.89
C ILE A 310 -28.15 12.98 9.10
N ILE A 311 -27.60 12.59 10.25
CA ILE A 311 -26.18 12.77 10.55
C ILE A 311 -25.32 11.99 9.58
N THR A 312 -25.64 10.72 9.33
CA THR A 312 -24.88 9.88 8.43
C THR A 312 -24.88 10.42 7.01
N VAL A 313 -26.05 10.82 6.48
CA VAL A 313 -26.14 11.37 5.12
C VAL A 313 -25.36 12.69 4.99
N ILE A 314 -25.52 13.61 5.96
CA ILE A 314 -24.79 14.89 5.92
C ILE A 314 -23.29 14.66 6.07
N SER A 315 -22.88 13.78 6.99
CA SER A 315 -21.46 13.42 7.15
C SER A 315 -20.88 12.80 5.91
N ALA A 316 -21.63 11.92 5.24
CA ALA A 316 -21.18 11.26 4.01
C ALA A 316 -21.03 12.28 2.87
N LEU A 317 -21.95 13.22 2.71
CA LEU A 317 -21.85 14.28 1.72
C LEU A 317 -20.64 15.18 1.98
N ILE A 318 -20.49 15.68 3.23
CA ILE A 318 -19.35 16.55 3.59
C ILE A 318 -18.03 15.78 3.50
N GLY A 319 -17.99 14.52 3.95
CA GLY A 319 -16.82 13.66 3.84
C GLY A 319 -16.39 13.46 2.41
N ASN A 320 -17.32 13.21 1.48
CA ASN A 320 -16.99 13.11 0.05
C ASN A 320 -16.50 14.45 -0.52
N VAL A 321 -17.15 15.57 -0.19
CA VAL A 321 -16.65 16.88 -0.63
C VAL A 321 -15.21 17.10 -0.14
N LEU A 322 -14.93 16.77 1.11
CA LEU A 322 -13.57 16.85 1.69
C LEU A 322 -12.61 15.87 0.97
N GLY A 323 -13.07 14.66 0.68
CA GLY A 323 -12.33 13.66 -0.08
C GLY A 323 -11.93 14.15 -1.45
N TYR A 324 -12.90 14.64 -2.23
CA TYR A 324 -12.70 15.14 -3.60
C TYR A 324 -11.98 16.50 -3.69
N THR A 325 -11.82 17.24 -2.60
CA THR A 325 -11.18 18.56 -2.60
C THR A 325 -9.84 18.59 -1.90
N VAL A 326 -9.80 18.31 -0.62
CA VAL A 326 -8.61 18.45 0.23
C VAL A 326 -7.83 17.13 0.30
N MET A 327 -8.50 16.02 0.69
CA MET A 327 -7.81 14.76 0.95
C MET A 327 -7.20 14.16 -0.30
N LYS A 328 -7.87 14.27 -1.47
CA LYS A 328 -7.29 13.81 -2.73
C LYS A 328 -5.96 14.49 -3.05
N LYS A 329 -5.79 15.78 -2.71
CA LYS A 329 -4.54 16.50 -2.98
C LYS A 329 -3.40 15.97 -2.10
N ILE A 330 -3.72 15.65 -0.84
CA ILE A 330 -2.75 15.06 0.09
C ILE A 330 -2.35 13.67 -0.39
N CYS A 331 -3.32 12.84 -0.78
CA CYS A 331 -3.05 11.50 -1.30
C CYS A 331 -2.36 11.53 -2.68
N ALA A 332 -2.73 12.47 -3.57
CA ALA A 332 -2.07 12.63 -4.84
C ALA A 332 -0.60 13.06 -4.71
N ALA A 333 -0.29 13.89 -3.71
CA ALA A 333 1.09 14.27 -3.43
C ALA A 333 1.97 13.05 -3.11
N MET A 334 1.40 12.02 -2.44
CA MET A 334 2.12 10.77 -2.17
C MET A 334 2.50 10.05 -3.46
N TYR A 335 1.56 9.93 -4.42
CA TYR A 335 1.87 9.33 -5.73
C TYR A 335 2.92 10.12 -6.50
N TYR A 336 2.92 11.44 -6.39
CA TYR A 336 3.97 12.27 -7.01
C TYR A 336 5.34 12.13 -6.36
N HIS A 337 5.41 11.73 -5.08
CA HIS A 337 6.69 11.37 -4.44
C HIS A 337 7.17 9.97 -4.81
N SER A 338 6.24 9.10 -5.23
CA SER A 338 6.56 7.73 -5.63
C SER A 338 6.86 7.59 -7.13
N TYR A 339 6.23 8.41 -7.99
CA TYR A 339 6.30 8.26 -9.45
C TYR A 339 6.40 9.61 -10.15
N SER A 340 7.07 9.62 -11.31
CA SER A 340 7.11 10.77 -12.22
C SER A 340 5.88 10.78 -13.15
N LEU A 341 4.70 10.96 -12.56
CA LEU A 341 3.44 10.97 -13.29
C LEU A 341 3.11 12.34 -13.87
N PRO A 342 2.42 12.40 -15.04
CA PRO A 342 1.92 13.64 -15.60
C PRO A 342 0.80 14.25 -14.73
N THR A 343 0.42 15.49 -15.03
CA THR A 343 -0.72 16.15 -14.37
C THR A 343 -2.00 15.36 -14.55
N TYR A 344 -2.68 15.05 -13.43
CA TYR A 344 -3.94 14.31 -13.44
C TYR A 344 -5.16 15.21 -13.43
N GLU A 345 -6.22 14.74 -14.05
CA GLU A 345 -7.55 15.29 -13.90
C GLU A 345 -8.36 14.43 -12.92
N THR A 346 -9.12 15.11 -12.03
CA THR A 346 -9.95 14.39 -11.06
C THR A 346 -11.08 13.67 -11.76
N VAL A 347 -11.09 12.36 -11.67
CA VAL A 347 -12.13 11.51 -12.22
C VAL A 347 -13.14 11.14 -11.15
N TRP A 348 -14.43 11.10 -11.53
CA TRP A 348 -15.47 10.54 -10.69
C TRP A 348 -15.26 9.04 -10.54
N ASN A 349 -15.08 8.59 -9.29
CA ASN A 349 -14.96 7.18 -8.97
C ASN A 349 -16.28 6.66 -8.34
N ALA A 350 -17.04 5.89 -9.11
CA ALA A 350 -18.31 5.33 -8.65
C ALA A 350 -18.11 4.30 -7.54
N ASP A 351 -17.06 3.49 -7.60
CA ASP A 351 -16.72 2.47 -6.60
C ASP A 351 -16.31 3.12 -5.27
N ALA A 352 -15.51 4.18 -5.33
CA ALA A 352 -15.17 4.97 -4.15
C ALA A 352 -16.42 5.54 -3.49
N PHE A 353 -17.33 6.14 -4.28
CA PHE A 353 -18.59 6.67 -3.76
C PHE A 353 -19.50 5.57 -3.18
N LEU A 354 -19.62 4.44 -3.85
CA LEU A 354 -20.42 3.30 -3.38
C LEU A 354 -19.86 2.78 -2.04
N SER A 355 -18.58 2.51 -1.98
CA SER A 355 -17.90 1.91 -0.83
C SER A 355 -17.84 2.84 0.39
N THR A 356 -17.59 4.13 0.19
CA THR A 356 -17.41 5.11 1.28
C THR A 356 -18.71 5.78 1.70
N THR A 357 -19.74 5.81 0.85
CA THR A 357 -21.01 6.51 1.12
C THR A 357 -22.18 5.56 1.24
N VAL A 358 -22.45 4.78 0.19
CA VAL A 358 -23.66 3.95 0.13
C VAL A 358 -23.59 2.81 1.13
N VAL A 359 -22.45 2.12 1.21
CA VAL A 359 -22.24 1.00 2.14
C VAL A 359 -22.38 1.45 3.61
N PRO A 360 -21.68 2.48 4.10
CA PRO A 360 -21.87 2.97 5.48
C PRO A 360 -23.29 3.46 5.78
N VAL A 361 -23.96 4.11 4.82
CA VAL A 361 -25.35 4.56 5.00
C VAL A 361 -26.30 3.37 5.13
N ILE A 362 -26.20 2.38 4.24
CA ILE A 362 -27.01 1.15 4.31
C ILE A 362 -26.74 0.38 5.62
N LEU A 363 -25.48 0.23 5.97
CA LEU A 363 -25.06 -0.44 7.20
C LEU A 363 -25.65 0.25 8.44
N MET A 364 -25.54 1.57 8.51
CA MET A 364 -26.12 2.38 9.58
C MET A 364 -27.65 2.19 9.66
N LEU A 365 -28.35 2.27 8.53
CA LEU A 365 -29.82 2.06 8.48
C LEU A 365 -30.18 0.66 8.97
N LEU A 366 -29.47 -0.36 8.50
CA LEU A 366 -29.70 -1.74 8.85
C LEU A 366 -29.50 -2.00 10.35
N ILE A 367 -28.33 -1.57 10.90
CA ILE A 367 -28.00 -1.78 12.31
C ILE A 367 -28.98 -1.04 13.22
N ASN A 368 -29.24 0.24 12.94
CA ASN A 368 -30.19 1.01 13.75
C ASN A 368 -31.60 0.42 13.66
N PHE A 369 -32.05 0.02 12.47
CA PHE A 369 -33.35 -0.62 12.28
C PHE A 369 -33.45 -1.93 13.07
N LEU A 370 -32.47 -2.82 12.98
CA LEU A 370 -32.46 -4.10 13.68
C LEU A 370 -32.52 -3.91 15.21
N ILE A 371 -31.71 -2.99 15.75
CA ILE A 371 -31.66 -2.71 17.18
C ILE A 371 -32.98 -2.10 17.63
N LEU A 372 -33.48 -1.07 16.94
CA LEU A 372 -34.74 -0.40 17.28
C LEU A 372 -35.92 -1.37 17.16
N HIS A 373 -36.01 -2.14 16.06
CA HIS A 373 -37.08 -3.11 15.85
C HIS A 373 -37.12 -4.16 16.96
N ARG A 374 -35.93 -4.70 17.32
CA ARG A 374 -35.82 -5.71 18.39
C ARG A 374 -36.21 -5.15 19.75
N GLN A 375 -35.79 -3.94 20.08
CA GLN A 375 -36.09 -3.32 21.38
C GLN A 375 -37.53 -2.80 21.48
N MET A 376 -38.11 -2.28 20.39
CA MET A 376 -39.49 -1.83 20.36
C MET A 376 -40.52 -2.99 20.48
N LYS A 377 -40.09 -4.26 20.50
CA LYS A 377 -40.94 -5.42 20.84
C LYS A 377 -41.29 -5.50 22.33
N LEU A 378 -40.51 -4.85 23.19
CA LEU A 378 -40.77 -4.78 24.62
C LEU A 378 -42.10 -4.07 24.92
N SER A 379 -42.76 -4.44 26.05
CA SER A 379 -44.02 -3.82 26.46
C SER A 379 -43.81 -2.37 26.98
N PRO A 380 -44.83 -1.48 26.94
CA PRO A 380 -44.75 -0.15 27.54
C PRO A 380 -44.34 -0.18 29.01
N LEU A 381 -44.81 -1.17 29.76
CA LEU A 381 -44.52 -1.34 31.18
C LEU A 381 -43.02 -1.67 31.41
N GLN A 382 -42.43 -2.48 30.55
CA GLN A 382 -41.01 -2.80 30.63
C GLN A 382 -40.14 -1.56 30.39
N PHE A 383 -40.52 -0.70 29.44
CA PHE A 383 -39.85 0.60 29.21
C PHE A 383 -40.00 1.54 30.43
N LEU A 384 -41.18 1.68 31.00
CA LEU A 384 -41.42 2.53 32.19
C LEU A 384 -40.63 2.02 33.40
N ARG A 385 -40.55 0.70 33.59
CA ARG A 385 -39.76 0.08 34.66
C ARG A 385 -38.25 0.01 34.36
N ARG A 386 -37.84 0.47 33.20
CA ARG A 386 -36.45 0.34 32.69
C ARG A 386 -35.93 -1.11 32.67
N ASP A 387 -36.81 -2.10 32.58
CA ASP A 387 -36.49 -3.52 32.51
C ASP A 387 -36.30 -3.90 31.03
N LEU A 388 -35.21 -3.38 30.42
CA LEU A 388 -34.86 -3.57 29.00
C LEU A 388 -34.10 -4.86 28.78
N SER A 389 -33.69 -5.57 29.85
CA SER A 389 -32.94 -6.83 29.77
C SER A 389 -33.82 -8.03 30.08
N ARG A 390 -33.68 -9.12 29.25
CA ARG A 390 -34.39 -10.39 29.48
C ARG A 390 -33.90 -11.18 30.71
N LYS A 391 -32.76 -10.83 31.31
CA LYS A 391 -32.16 -11.56 32.46
C LYS A 391 -32.53 -10.92 33.79
N LYS A 392 -33.42 -11.57 34.53
CA LYS A 392 -33.98 -11.14 35.80
C LYS A 392 -33.05 -11.23 37.03
N ASN A 393 -31.88 -11.80 36.98
CA ASN A 393 -31.05 -12.06 38.16
C ASN A 393 -29.69 -11.32 38.08
N LYS A 394 -29.66 -10.07 38.56
CA LYS A 394 -28.41 -9.47 39.03
C LYS A 394 -28.17 -9.91 40.47
N ARG A 395 -27.51 -11.10 40.67
CA ARG A 395 -27.02 -11.50 41.98
C ARG A 395 -26.04 -10.44 42.45
N ALA A 396 -26.30 -9.84 43.63
CA ALA A 396 -25.35 -8.96 44.28
C ALA A 396 -24.09 -9.78 44.64
N ILE A 397 -22.92 -9.35 44.18
CA ILE A 397 -21.67 -10.01 44.49
C ILE A 397 -21.35 -9.72 45.96
N TYR A 398 -21.30 -10.79 46.77
CA TYR A 398 -20.90 -10.70 48.16
C TYR A 398 -19.38 -10.49 48.24
N LEU A 399 -18.96 -9.37 48.79
CA LEU A 399 -17.56 -9.02 49.01
C LEU A 399 -17.29 -9.02 50.53
N SER A 400 -16.17 -9.60 50.90
CA SER A 400 -15.75 -9.73 52.31
C SER A 400 -15.79 -8.37 53.05
N PRO A 401 -16.33 -8.32 54.27
CA PRO A 401 -16.32 -7.13 55.11
C PRO A 401 -14.92 -6.58 55.43
N LEU A 402 -13.88 -7.40 55.30
CA LEU A 402 -12.48 -7.02 55.51
C LEU A 402 -11.95 -6.02 54.48
N ILE A 403 -12.61 -5.91 53.30
CA ILE A 403 -12.22 -4.95 52.26
C ILE A 403 -12.77 -3.58 52.67
N LYS A 404 -11.96 -2.52 52.61
CA LYS A 404 -12.35 -1.13 52.91
C LYS A 404 -13.57 -0.73 52.07
N PHE A 405 -14.48 0.06 52.63
CA PHE A 405 -15.74 0.46 52.02
C PHE A 405 -15.55 1.02 50.56
N PHE A 406 -14.62 1.94 50.37
CA PHE A 406 -14.37 2.55 49.07
C PHE A 406 -13.88 1.53 48.02
N SER A 407 -13.08 0.54 48.40
CA SER A 407 -12.63 -0.51 47.52
C SER A 407 -13.76 -1.46 47.15
N ARG A 408 -14.62 -1.84 48.12
CA ARG A 408 -15.85 -2.62 47.85
C ARG A 408 -16.79 -1.87 46.90
N PHE A 409 -16.96 -0.56 47.12
CA PHE A 409 -17.78 0.26 46.23
C PHE A 409 -17.25 0.27 44.79
N ARG A 410 -15.94 0.51 44.60
CA ARG A 410 -15.29 0.50 43.29
C ARG A 410 -15.46 -0.84 42.57
N ILE A 411 -15.22 -1.94 43.27
CA ILE A 411 -15.39 -3.30 42.70
C ILE A 411 -16.84 -3.53 42.28
N ARG A 412 -17.81 -3.12 43.12
CA ARG A 412 -19.25 -3.21 42.76
C ARG A 412 -19.63 -2.36 41.57
N VAL A 413 -19.09 -1.15 41.45
CA VAL A 413 -19.29 -0.29 40.26
C VAL A 413 -18.77 -0.98 39.00
N ILE A 414 -17.61 -1.64 39.05
CA ILE A 414 -17.06 -2.42 37.90
C ILE A 414 -18.04 -3.53 37.51
N PHE A 415 -18.44 -4.37 38.45
CA PHE A 415 -19.33 -5.51 38.13
C PHE A 415 -20.72 -5.08 37.70
N GLN A 416 -21.27 -3.97 38.25
CA GLN A 416 -22.55 -3.41 37.80
C GLN A 416 -22.51 -2.89 36.38
N ASN A 417 -21.34 -2.41 35.93
CA ASN A 417 -21.10 -1.86 34.61
C ASN A 417 -20.39 -2.84 33.68
N MET A 418 -20.27 -4.13 34.02
CA MET A 418 -19.50 -5.13 33.24
C MET A 418 -19.84 -5.13 31.74
N ALA A 419 -21.13 -5.04 31.37
CA ALA A 419 -21.57 -4.96 29.99
C ALA A 419 -20.98 -3.76 29.25
N ASN A 420 -20.83 -2.62 29.92
CA ASN A 420 -20.26 -1.40 29.36
C ASN A 420 -18.72 -1.54 29.20
N TYR A 421 -18.09 -2.21 30.16
CA TYR A 421 -16.65 -2.47 30.09
C TYR A 421 -16.31 -3.51 29.02
N VAL A 422 -17.16 -4.51 28.81
CA VAL A 422 -17.01 -5.42 27.66
C VAL A 422 -17.15 -4.66 26.33
N MET A 423 -18.12 -3.76 26.22
CA MET A 423 -18.23 -2.90 25.04
C MET A 423 -16.99 -2.00 24.87
N MET A 424 -16.40 -1.54 25.97
CA MET A 424 -15.17 -0.75 25.94
C MET A 424 -13.96 -1.58 25.52
N LEU A 425 -13.85 -2.83 25.99
CA LEU A 425 -12.84 -3.78 25.54
C LEU A 425 -12.90 -3.96 24.01
N ILE A 426 -14.10 -4.25 23.48
CA ILE A 426 -14.31 -4.41 22.02
C ILE A 426 -13.96 -3.12 21.27
N GLY A 427 -14.33 -1.95 21.79
CA GLY A 427 -14.01 -0.68 21.15
C GLY A 427 -12.52 -0.34 21.17
N ILE A 428 -11.81 -0.66 22.26
CA ILE A 428 -10.35 -0.53 22.34
C ILE A 428 -9.71 -1.53 21.38
N GLN A 429 -10.24 -2.76 21.28
CA GLN A 429 -9.75 -3.76 20.33
C GLN A 429 -9.79 -3.26 18.89
N PHE A 430 -10.94 -2.77 18.42
CA PHE A 430 -11.06 -2.20 17.08
C PHE A 430 -10.12 -1.01 16.84
N ALA A 431 -9.99 -0.15 17.84
CA ALA A 431 -9.09 0.99 17.74
C ALA A 431 -7.61 0.57 17.71
N TYR A 432 -7.27 -0.49 18.44
CA TYR A 432 -5.92 -1.04 18.46
C TYR A 432 -5.55 -1.79 17.18
N VAL A 433 -6.50 -2.48 16.54
CA VAL A 433 -6.28 -3.09 15.22
C VAL A 433 -5.85 -2.03 14.21
N LEU A 434 -6.57 -0.91 14.17
CA LEU A 434 -6.21 0.20 13.29
C LEU A 434 -4.86 0.85 13.66
N LEU A 435 -4.60 1.02 14.96
CA LEU A 435 -3.36 1.61 15.44
C LEU A 435 -2.15 0.73 15.15
N LEU A 436 -2.26 -0.59 15.42
CA LEU A 436 -1.16 -1.53 15.15
C LEU A 436 -0.89 -1.63 13.65
N PHE A 437 -1.94 -1.67 12.82
CA PHE A 437 -1.78 -1.68 11.37
C PHE A 437 -0.95 -0.46 10.87
N GLY A 438 -1.20 0.73 11.44
CA GLY A 438 -0.41 1.92 11.09
C GLY A 438 1.02 1.93 11.67
N LEU A 439 1.23 1.31 12.84
CA LEU A 439 2.54 1.32 13.53
C LEU A 439 3.50 0.22 13.04
N VAL A 440 2.96 -0.88 12.51
CA VAL A 440 3.77 -2.07 12.19
C VAL A 440 4.40 -1.99 10.80
N MET A 441 3.87 -1.17 9.90
CA MET A 441 4.31 -1.08 8.51
C MET A 441 5.79 -0.75 8.36
N GLN A 442 6.24 0.34 8.99
CA GLN A 442 7.64 0.75 8.90
C GLN A 442 8.59 -0.28 9.49
N PRO A 443 8.40 -0.81 10.72
CA PRO A 443 9.26 -1.87 11.26
C PRO A 443 9.31 -3.15 10.42
N ILE A 444 8.22 -3.52 9.76
CA ILE A 444 8.21 -4.68 8.84
C ILE A 444 9.12 -4.40 7.65
N MET A 445 9.06 -3.20 7.04
CA MET A 445 9.91 -2.83 5.91
C MET A 445 11.39 -2.81 6.27
N GLU A 446 11.73 -2.21 7.42
CA GLU A 446 13.10 -2.19 7.95
C GLU A 446 13.63 -3.62 8.20
N HIS A 447 12.82 -4.47 8.82
CA HIS A 447 13.19 -5.86 9.08
C HIS A 447 13.33 -6.69 7.81
N TYR A 448 12.44 -6.48 6.83
CA TYR A 448 12.52 -7.15 5.54
C TYR A 448 13.80 -6.78 4.79
N GLN A 449 14.21 -5.51 4.87
CA GLN A 449 15.48 -5.06 4.32
C GLN A 449 16.68 -5.77 4.96
N GLU A 450 16.70 -5.90 6.29
CA GLU A 450 17.74 -6.65 7.01
C GLU A 450 17.75 -8.11 6.54
N GLN A 451 16.57 -8.75 6.44
CA GLN A 451 16.44 -10.13 5.97
C GLN A 451 16.95 -10.34 4.54
N ILE A 452 16.61 -9.44 3.60
CA ILE A 452 17.12 -9.51 2.22
C ILE A 452 18.65 -9.42 2.22
N THR A 453 19.21 -8.48 2.97
CA THR A 453 20.66 -8.30 3.07
C THR A 453 21.35 -9.53 3.64
N ASP A 454 20.79 -10.11 4.70
CA ASP A 454 21.34 -11.32 5.34
C ASP A 454 21.15 -12.59 4.46
N SER A 455 20.16 -12.59 3.58
CA SER A 455 19.84 -13.71 2.68
C SER A 455 20.55 -13.62 1.33
N MET A 456 21.44 -12.65 1.11
CA MET A 456 22.21 -12.56 -0.13
C MET A 456 22.98 -13.85 -0.40
N LEU A 457 22.79 -14.43 -1.61
CA LEU A 457 23.48 -15.66 -2.01
C LEU A 457 24.98 -15.45 -2.16
N ALA A 458 25.40 -14.27 -2.65
CA ALA A 458 26.77 -13.84 -2.82
C ALA A 458 26.88 -12.34 -2.60
N LYS A 459 28.08 -11.81 -2.33
CA LYS A 459 28.29 -10.35 -2.20
C LYS A 459 28.02 -9.61 -3.51
N TYR A 460 28.31 -10.25 -4.62
CA TYR A 460 28.06 -9.74 -5.97
C TYR A 460 27.37 -10.85 -6.78
N GLN A 461 26.28 -10.50 -7.40
CA GLN A 461 25.56 -11.35 -8.34
C GLN A 461 25.53 -10.63 -9.68
N TYR A 462 26.37 -11.07 -10.60
CA TYR A 462 26.47 -10.52 -11.96
C TYR A 462 25.46 -11.19 -12.86
N LEU A 463 24.58 -10.41 -13.46
CA LEU A 463 23.73 -10.84 -14.56
C LEU A 463 24.40 -10.43 -15.88
N LEU A 464 24.59 -11.37 -16.81
CA LEU A 464 25.24 -11.13 -18.07
C LEU A 464 24.25 -10.73 -19.14
N ASN A 465 24.69 -9.81 -19.99
CA ASN A 465 23.94 -9.35 -21.15
C ASN A 465 24.35 -10.17 -22.37
N MET A 466 23.47 -11.08 -22.79
CA MET A 466 23.73 -11.86 -24.01
C MET A 466 23.57 -10.98 -25.26
N PRO A 467 24.52 -10.99 -26.19
CA PRO A 467 24.41 -10.20 -27.41
C PRO A 467 23.25 -10.69 -28.28
N LEU A 468 22.20 -9.87 -28.33
CA LEU A 468 20.96 -10.13 -29.10
C LEU A 468 21.22 -10.31 -30.60
N SER A 469 22.34 -9.77 -31.12
CA SER A 469 22.74 -9.85 -32.52
C SER A 469 23.05 -11.26 -33.01
N GLU A 470 23.11 -12.24 -32.14
CA GLU A 470 23.69 -13.55 -32.41
C GLU A 470 22.69 -14.71 -32.32
N MET A 471 21.44 -14.43 -31.94
CA MET A 471 20.32 -15.39 -31.90
C MET A 471 19.62 -15.44 -33.27
N ASP A 472 20.23 -16.14 -34.27
CA ASP A 472 19.60 -16.35 -35.58
C ASP A 472 19.38 -17.86 -35.82
N GLU A 473 18.13 -18.30 -35.78
CA GLU A 473 17.75 -19.71 -36.04
C GLU A 473 18.07 -20.17 -37.47
N ASP A 474 18.09 -19.25 -38.42
CA ASP A 474 18.39 -19.55 -39.83
C ASP A 474 19.89 -19.78 -40.09
N HIS A 475 20.77 -19.33 -39.16
CA HIS A 475 22.23 -19.44 -39.29
C HIS A 475 22.89 -20.12 -38.10
N LYS A 476 22.45 -21.32 -37.73
CA LYS A 476 22.92 -22.08 -36.54
C LYS A 476 24.43 -22.10 -36.33
N LEU A 477 25.22 -22.14 -37.43
CA LEU A 477 26.69 -22.13 -37.33
C LEU A 477 27.22 -20.76 -36.86
N ARG A 478 26.57 -19.67 -37.27
CA ARG A 478 26.94 -18.31 -36.90
C ARG A 478 26.57 -18.05 -35.44
N SER A 479 25.38 -18.45 -35.05
CA SER A 479 24.91 -18.38 -33.66
C SER A 479 25.80 -19.20 -32.72
N MET A 480 26.22 -20.40 -33.14
CA MET A 480 27.12 -21.24 -32.35
C MET A 480 28.54 -20.63 -32.23
N LEU A 481 29.07 -20.02 -33.28
CA LEU A 481 30.37 -19.33 -33.22
C LEU A 481 30.31 -18.09 -32.34
N ALA A 482 29.22 -17.39 -32.40
CA ALA A 482 28.98 -16.19 -31.63
C ALA A 482 28.78 -16.48 -30.13
N MET A 483 28.08 -17.56 -29.82
CA MET A 483 28.03 -18.06 -28.43
C MET A 483 29.41 -18.45 -27.90
N LEU A 484 30.22 -19.14 -28.70
CA LEU A 484 31.58 -19.46 -28.30
C LEU A 484 32.46 -18.22 -28.10
N GLN A 485 32.26 -17.18 -28.90
CA GLN A 485 32.94 -15.88 -28.72
C GLN A 485 32.45 -15.15 -27.46
N PHE A 486 31.14 -15.17 -27.21
CA PHE A 486 30.54 -14.61 -25.99
C PHE A 486 31.10 -15.33 -24.76
N GLU A 487 31.08 -16.66 -24.72
CA GLU A 487 31.65 -17.43 -23.61
C GLU A 487 33.11 -17.05 -23.33
N GLN A 488 33.92 -16.86 -24.37
CA GLN A 488 35.32 -16.42 -24.20
C GLN A 488 35.46 -15.01 -23.64
N LYS A 489 34.54 -14.10 -23.96
CA LYS A 489 34.57 -12.70 -23.52
C LYS A 489 34.05 -12.50 -22.12
N VAL A 490 33.10 -13.34 -21.67
CA VAL A 490 32.50 -13.29 -20.33
C VAL A 490 33.20 -14.27 -19.38
N GLU A 491 34.17 -15.08 -19.83
CA GLU A 491 34.92 -15.94 -18.93
C GLU A 491 35.86 -15.13 -18.04
N THR A 492 35.66 -15.24 -16.72
CA THR A 492 36.45 -14.51 -15.72
C THR A 492 37.57 -15.37 -15.17
N LYS A 493 38.70 -14.73 -14.82
CA LYS A 493 39.81 -15.36 -14.10
C LYS A 493 39.58 -15.38 -12.60
N ASN A 494 38.49 -14.78 -12.12
CA ASN A 494 38.14 -14.77 -10.72
C ASN A 494 37.77 -16.19 -10.26
N LYS A 495 38.59 -16.74 -9.35
CA LYS A 495 38.41 -18.12 -8.85
C LYS A 495 37.17 -18.30 -7.96
N ASP A 496 36.66 -17.20 -7.41
CA ASP A 496 35.49 -17.22 -6.56
C ASP A 496 34.18 -17.15 -7.38
N ALA A 497 34.28 -16.88 -8.69
CA ALA A 497 33.12 -16.76 -9.56
C ALA A 497 32.52 -18.15 -9.86
N GLU A 498 31.27 -18.35 -9.52
CA GLU A 498 30.49 -19.55 -9.78
C GLU A 498 29.38 -19.24 -10.79
N LYS A 499 29.27 -20.04 -11.84
CA LYS A 499 28.27 -19.86 -12.91
C LYS A 499 26.89 -20.25 -12.45
N PHE A 500 25.87 -19.47 -12.82
CA PHE A 500 24.47 -19.83 -12.64
C PHE A 500 23.65 -19.55 -13.91
N SER A 501 22.53 -20.24 -14.05
CA SER A 501 21.48 -19.91 -15.04
C SER A 501 20.25 -19.41 -14.30
N ALA A 502 19.46 -18.55 -14.95
CA ALA A 502 18.21 -18.04 -14.41
C ALA A 502 17.09 -18.15 -15.45
N TYR A 503 15.89 -18.49 -14.99
CA TYR A 503 14.69 -18.53 -15.81
C TYR A 503 13.47 -18.12 -14.99
N THR A 504 12.47 -17.48 -15.62
CA THR A 504 11.29 -16.99 -14.91
C THR A 504 10.01 -17.60 -15.45
N LEU A 505 9.20 -18.17 -14.56
CA LEU A 505 7.88 -18.67 -14.87
C LEU A 505 6.83 -17.98 -14.01
N ARG A 506 5.58 -17.97 -14.45
CA ARG A 506 4.45 -17.35 -13.76
C ARG A 506 3.59 -18.40 -13.08
N THR A 507 3.07 -18.08 -11.89
CA THR A 507 2.09 -18.91 -11.17
C THR A 507 0.78 -19.05 -11.96
N THR A 508 0.05 -20.14 -11.71
CA THR A 508 -1.22 -20.45 -12.42
C THR A 508 -2.45 -20.42 -11.51
N ASP A 509 -2.27 -20.35 -10.19
CA ASP A 509 -3.38 -20.42 -9.22
C ASP A 509 -4.04 -19.05 -9.07
N GLU A 510 -5.23 -18.88 -9.64
CA GLU A 510 -6.04 -17.65 -9.56
C GLU A 510 -6.58 -17.35 -8.15
N ALA A 511 -6.44 -18.25 -7.18
CA ALA A 511 -6.79 -17.97 -5.78
C ALA A 511 -5.81 -17.01 -5.11
N TYR A 512 -4.61 -16.87 -5.68
CA TYR A 512 -3.54 -15.96 -5.28
C TYR A 512 -3.30 -14.91 -6.36
N MET A 513 -2.55 -13.87 -6.03
CA MET A 513 -2.05 -12.96 -7.05
C MET A 513 -1.09 -13.72 -7.97
N LEU A 514 -1.27 -13.58 -9.29
CA LEU A 514 -0.34 -14.18 -10.25
C LEU A 514 0.98 -13.43 -10.20
N GLU A 515 2.09 -14.16 -10.05
CA GLU A 515 3.41 -13.57 -9.89
C GLU A 515 4.51 -14.42 -10.52
N ASP A 516 5.62 -13.78 -10.76
CA ASP A 516 6.75 -14.38 -11.44
C ASP A 516 7.64 -15.10 -10.40
N ILE A 517 8.02 -16.35 -10.70
CA ILE A 517 8.87 -17.20 -9.87
C ILE A 517 10.20 -17.36 -10.60
N LEU A 518 11.29 -16.96 -9.94
CA LEU A 518 12.63 -17.03 -10.49
C LEU A 518 13.27 -18.38 -10.18
N PHE A 519 13.70 -19.09 -11.23
CA PHE A 519 14.45 -20.32 -11.16
C PHE A 519 15.95 -20.03 -11.21
N TYR A 520 16.70 -20.58 -10.27
CA TYR A 520 18.14 -20.57 -10.27
C TYR A 520 18.68 -21.97 -10.60
N GLY A 521 19.41 -22.08 -11.69
CA GLY A 521 20.24 -23.23 -12.01
C GLY A 521 21.63 -23.02 -11.45
N ILE A 522 22.02 -23.80 -10.44
CA ILE A 522 23.28 -23.68 -9.72
C ILE A 522 24.18 -24.89 -9.95
N GLU A 523 25.44 -24.76 -9.64
CA GLU A 523 26.38 -25.88 -9.70
C GLU A 523 25.99 -26.99 -8.70
N HIS A 524 26.24 -28.23 -9.04
CA HIS A 524 25.90 -29.42 -8.23
C HIS A 524 26.41 -29.34 -6.79
N ARG A 525 27.56 -28.68 -6.56
CA ARG A 525 28.12 -28.32 -5.26
C ARG A 525 28.49 -26.86 -5.25
N SER A 526 27.50 -26.03 -5.02
CA SER A 526 27.70 -24.59 -4.96
C SER A 526 28.49 -24.19 -3.72
N SER A 527 29.41 -23.23 -3.89
CA SER A 527 30.14 -22.60 -2.78
C SER A 527 29.28 -21.54 -2.08
N TYR A 528 28.21 -21.07 -2.74
CA TYR A 528 27.32 -19.99 -2.31
C TYR A 528 26.02 -20.51 -1.73
N LEU A 529 25.54 -21.64 -2.23
CA LEU A 529 24.37 -22.31 -1.67
C LEU A 529 24.82 -23.65 -1.06
N PRO A 530 24.73 -23.83 0.25
CA PRO A 530 25.10 -25.08 0.92
C PRO A 530 24.02 -26.16 0.69
N LEU A 531 23.72 -26.43 -0.57
CA LEU A 531 22.82 -27.44 -1.06
C LEU A 531 23.60 -28.44 -1.92
N GLU A 532 23.53 -29.72 -1.60
CA GLU A 532 23.96 -30.79 -2.51
C GLU A 532 22.74 -31.23 -3.33
N LEU A 533 22.64 -30.79 -4.57
CA LEU A 533 21.53 -31.11 -5.47
C LEU A 533 21.83 -32.37 -6.28
N SER A 534 20.89 -33.27 -6.39
CA SER A 534 20.90 -34.34 -7.40
C SER A 534 20.34 -33.80 -8.73
N GLU A 535 20.51 -34.55 -9.81
CA GLU A 535 20.15 -34.08 -11.18
C GLU A 535 18.66 -33.69 -11.31
N GLU A 536 17.74 -34.33 -10.58
CA GLU A 536 16.30 -34.07 -10.65
C GLU A 536 15.74 -33.28 -9.45
N ASP A 537 16.60 -32.83 -8.53
CA ASP A 537 16.13 -32.15 -7.32
C ASP A 537 15.63 -30.75 -7.62
N VAL A 538 14.46 -30.41 -7.00
CA VAL A 538 13.82 -29.11 -7.09
C VAL A 538 13.56 -28.61 -5.67
N TYR A 539 14.27 -27.58 -5.26
CA TYR A 539 14.08 -26.93 -3.97
C TYR A 539 13.36 -25.60 -4.15
N VAL A 540 12.42 -25.31 -3.26
CA VAL A 540 11.74 -24.02 -3.24
C VAL A 540 12.25 -23.17 -2.09
N SER A 541 12.25 -21.85 -2.22
CA SER A 541 12.60 -20.92 -1.14
C SER A 541 11.60 -21.02 0.01
N SER A 542 12.05 -20.73 1.25
CA SER A 542 11.16 -20.63 2.42
C SER A 542 10.03 -19.62 2.18
N ALA A 543 10.33 -18.48 1.55
CA ALA A 543 9.33 -17.48 1.17
C ALA A 543 8.23 -18.05 0.25
N TYR A 544 8.63 -18.82 -0.76
CA TYR A 544 7.68 -19.46 -1.68
C TYR A 544 6.85 -20.54 -0.98
N ALA A 545 7.53 -21.39 -0.18
CA ALA A 545 6.86 -22.42 0.60
C ALA A 545 5.85 -21.84 1.61
N ASP A 546 6.21 -20.78 2.32
CA ASP A 546 5.34 -20.15 3.32
C ASP A 546 4.14 -19.44 2.67
N LYS A 547 4.35 -18.75 1.54
CA LYS A 547 3.26 -18.06 0.85
C LYS A 547 2.19 -19.02 0.36
N TYR A 548 2.58 -20.11 -0.30
CA TYR A 548 1.66 -21.08 -0.92
C TYR A 548 1.40 -22.31 -0.05
N GLY A 549 2.05 -22.42 1.11
CA GLY A 549 1.89 -23.54 2.04
C GLY A 549 2.48 -24.85 1.52
N LEU A 550 3.56 -24.79 0.72
CA LEU A 550 4.20 -25.93 0.05
C LEU A 550 5.01 -26.77 1.04
N LYS A 551 5.07 -28.06 0.75
CA LYS A 551 5.87 -29.05 1.49
C LYS A 551 6.64 -29.93 0.50
N ALA A 552 7.70 -30.57 1.00
CA ALA A 552 8.39 -31.58 0.22
C ALA A 552 7.41 -32.68 -0.22
N GLY A 553 7.42 -33.02 -1.50
CA GLY A 553 6.51 -33.95 -2.18
C GLY A 553 5.32 -33.29 -2.89
N ASP A 554 5.05 -32.02 -2.66
CA ASP A 554 3.99 -31.29 -3.37
C ASP A 554 4.38 -31.02 -4.84
N GLN A 555 3.39 -30.85 -5.70
CA GLN A 555 3.59 -30.48 -7.08
C GLN A 555 3.26 -28.99 -7.29
N ILE A 556 4.13 -28.28 -7.98
CA ILE A 556 3.93 -26.92 -8.44
C ILE A 556 3.77 -26.89 -9.95
N THR A 557 2.76 -26.18 -10.45
CA THR A 557 2.54 -25.98 -11.89
C THR A 557 2.67 -24.50 -12.19
N LEU A 558 3.58 -24.17 -13.09
CA LEU A 558 3.91 -22.83 -13.52
C LEU A 558 3.82 -22.75 -15.04
N LYS A 559 3.61 -21.56 -15.59
CA LYS A 559 3.48 -21.33 -17.03
C LYS A 559 4.42 -20.22 -17.52
N GLU A 560 4.69 -20.23 -18.80
CA GLU A 560 5.30 -19.10 -19.47
C GLU A 560 4.40 -17.85 -19.36
N LYS A 561 5.02 -16.69 -19.20
CA LYS A 561 4.30 -15.42 -19.07
C LYS A 561 3.49 -15.08 -20.32
N TYR A 562 4.05 -15.35 -21.49
CA TYR A 562 3.52 -14.93 -22.80
C TYR A 562 3.23 -16.08 -23.75
N GLU A 563 3.44 -17.33 -23.32
CA GLU A 563 3.21 -18.55 -24.12
C GLU A 563 2.25 -19.49 -23.39
N ASP A 564 1.54 -20.32 -24.15
CA ASP A 564 0.65 -21.34 -23.60
C ASP A 564 1.40 -22.64 -23.29
N LYS A 565 2.54 -22.51 -22.58
CA LYS A 565 3.38 -23.63 -22.18
C LYS A 565 3.44 -23.69 -20.65
N SER A 566 3.16 -24.85 -20.09
CA SER A 566 3.14 -25.07 -18.64
C SER A 566 4.12 -26.17 -18.26
N TYR A 567 4.72 -26.01 -17.09
CA TYR A 567 5.68 -26.92 -16.50
C TYR A 567 5.19 -27.36 -15.13
N THR A 568 5.44 -28.63 -14.80
CA THR A 568 5.09 -29.18 -13.48
C THR A 568 6.32 -29.79 -12.84
N PHE A 569 6.62 -29.34 -11.61
CA PHE A 569 7.77 -29.79 -10.84
C PHE A 569 7.30 -30.42 -9.54
N THR A 570 8.05 -31.42 -9.03
CA THR A 570 7.83 -31.98 -7.70
C THR A 570 8.84 -31.38 -6.72
N VAL A 571 8.38 -30.76 -5.66
CA VAL A 571 9.23 -30.14 -4.64
C VAL A 571 9.97 -31.20 -3.86
N THR A 572 11.31 -31.25 -3.98
CA THR A 572 12.17 -32.17 -3.21
C THR A 572 12.36 -31.67 -1.77
N GLY A 573 12.53 -30.36 -1.60
CA GLY A 573 12.76 -29.75 -0.30
C GLY A 573 12.56 -28.24 -0.27
N ILE A 574 12.76 -27.65 0.90
CA ILE A 574 12.68 -26.20 1.13
C ILE A 574 14.06 -25.70 1.51
N TYR A 575 14.53 -24.68 0.84
CA TYR A 575 15.79 -23.99 1.15
C TYR A 575 15.49 -22.70 1.93
N PRO A 576 16.17 -22.42 3.05
CA PRO A 576 15.95 -21.20 3.84
C PRO A 576 16.46 -19.97 3.08
N TYR A 577 15.58 -19.36 2.32
CA TYR A 577 15.83 -18.16 1.54
C TYR A 577 14.56 -17.30 1.53
N ASP A 578 14.63 -16.15 2.21
CA ASP A 578 13.46 -15.29 2.45
C ASP A 578 13.43 -14.05 1.53
N ALA A 579 14.49 -13.83 0.74
CA ALA A 579 14.60 -12.64 -0.12
C ALA A 579 13.69 -12.67 -1.36
N GLY A 580 13.13 -13.83 -1.73
CA GLY A 580 12.28 -13.94 -2.91
C GLY A 580 11.59 -15.29 -3.07
N LEU A 581 10.67 -15.32 -4.03
CA LEU A 581 9.94 -16.54 -4.42
C LEU A 581 10.76 -17.25 -5.49
N ASN A 582 11.59 -18.20 -5.07
CA ASN A 582 12.59 -18.81 -5.91
C ASN A 582 12.49 -20.32 -5.92
N VAL A 583 12.97 -20.91 -7.03
CA VAL A 583 13.18 -22.34 -7.20
C VAL A 583 14.65 -22.56 -7.50
N PHE A 584 15.25 -23.56 -6.86
CA PHE A 584 16.66 -23.93 -7.02
C PHE A 584 16.74 -25.34 -7.57
N MET A 585 17.52 -25.53 -8.62
CA MET A 585 17.84 -26.83 -9.23
C MET A 585 19.25 -26.82 -9.80
N THR A 586 19.73 -27.95 -10.32
CA THR A 586 21.05 -27.97 -10.99
C THR A 586 20.99 -27.15 -12.27
N ARG A 587 22.10 -26.53 -12.66
CA ARG A 587 22.21 -25.72 -13.88
C ARG A 587 21.96 -26.56 -15.12
N GLU A 588 22.47 -27.80 -15.13
CA GLU A 588 22.28 -28.75 -16.22
C GLU A 588 20.79 -29.08 -16.39
N HIS A 589 20.07 -29.37 -15.28
CA HIS A 589 18.64 -29.68 -15.31
C HIS A 589 17.80 -28.48 -15.76
N LEU A 590 18.12 -27.27 -15.28
CA LEU A 590 17.45 -26.06 -15.70
C LEU A 590 17.62 -25.83 -17.21
N ASN A 591 18.86 -25.94 -17.71
CA ASN A 591 19.14 -25.72 -19.11
C ASN A 591 18.45 -26.77 -20.03
N GLU A 592 18.35 -28.02 -19.58
CA GLU A 592 17.62 -29.08 -20.30
C GLU A 592 16.11 -28.82 -20.33
N VAL A 593 15.48 -28.48 -19.17
CA VAL A 593 14.05 -28.24 -19.07
C VAL A 593 13.60 -27.06 -19.94
N PHE A 594 14.39 -26.00 -19.98
CA PHE A 594 14.06 -24.77 -20.71
C PHE A 594 14.74 -24.65 -22.09
N ASP A 595 15.42 -25.72 -22.54
CA ASP A 595 16.09 -25.77 -23.87
C ASP A 595 17.08 -24.61 -24.11
N LEU A 596 17.82 -24.22 -23.04
CA LEU A 596 18.76 -23.10 -23.10
C LEU A 596 20.13 -23.47 -23.76
N GLY A 597 20.37 -24.74 -23.98
CA GLY A 597 21.63 -25.26 -24.51
C GLY A 597 22.60 -25.77 -23.45
N GLU A 598 23.37 -26.76 -23.83
CA GLU A 598 24.36 -27.40 -22.95
C GLU A 598 25.49 -26.42 -22.61
N GLY A 599 25.79 -26.25 -21.31
CA GLY A 599 26.84 -25.34 -20.82
C GLY A 599 26.45 -23.86 -20.65
N MET A 600 25.26 -23.46 -21.07
CA MET A 600 24.77 -22.08 -20.94
C MET A 600 24.73 -21.63 -19.49
N PHE A 601 25.02 -20.34 -19.27
CA PHE A 601 24.89 -19.67 -17.99
C PHE A 601 24.52 -18.20 -18.20
N GLY A 602 23.78 -17.63 -17.28
CA GLY A 602 23.27 -16.26 -17.33
C GLY A 602 23.98 -15.29 -16.39
N GLY A 603 24.89 -15.79 -15.55
CA GLY A 603 25.56 -14.92 -14.57
C GLY A 603 26.60 -15.61 -13.69
N TYR A 604 27.12 -14.81 -12.76
CA TYR A 604 28.12 -15.26 -11.78
C TYR A 604 27.71 -14.85 -10.36
N PHE A 605 27.84 -15.78 -9.42
CA PHE A 605 27.93 -15.48 -8.00
C PHE A 605 29.40 -15.31 -7.61
N CYS A 606 29.75 -14.26 -6.89
CA CYS A 606 31.11 -14.07 -6.37
C CYS A 606 31.14 -13.19 -5.11
N ASN A 607 32.19 -13.35 -4.30
CA ASN A 607 32.44 -12.54 -3.11
C ASN A 607 33.47 -11.43 -3.34
N SER A 608 34.12 -11.43 -4.49
CA SER A 608 35.08 -10.42 -4.93
C SER A 608 34.64 -9.85 -6.27
N GLU A 609 34.87 -8.56 -6.45
CA GLU A 609 34.48 -7.85 -7.66
C GLU A 609 35.14 -8.45 -8.93
N ILE A 610 34.38 -8.60 -10.00
CA ILE A 610 34.83 -9.04 -11.31
C ILE A 610 35.21 -7.79 -12.11
N THR A 611 36.50 -7.69 -12.50
CA THR A 611 37.04 -6.52 -13.20
C THR A 611 37.55 -6.84 -14.60
N ASP A 612 37.50 -8.12 -15.02
CA ASP A 612 38.02 -8.61 -16.29
C ASP A 612 36.95 -8.91 -17.33
N ILE A 613 35.69 -8.65 -17.03
CA ILE A 613 34.56 -8.65 -17.98
C ILE A 613 34.27 -7.21 -18.37
N GLU A 614 34.14 -6.94 -19.66
CA GLU A 614 33.80 -5.61 -20.18
C GLU A 614 32.35 -5.24 -19.76
N GLU A 615 32.10 -3.98 -19.37
CA GLU A 615 30.79 -3.53 -18.88
C GLU A 615 29.63 -3.77 -19.86
N GLU A 616 29.90 -3.82 -21.16
CA GLU A 616 28.89 -4.10 -22.20
C GLU A 616 28.28 -5.50 -22.10
N TYR A 617 28.98 -6.44 -21.46
CA TYR A 617 28.49 -7.82 -21.22
C TYR A 617 27.85 -7.99 -19.82
N ILE A 618 27.82 -6.96 -19.02
CA ILE A 618 27.20 -6.97 -17.69
C ILE A 618 25.87 -6.21 -17.79
N SER A 619 24.76 -6.94 -17.63
CA SER A 619 23.43 -6.35 -17.60
C SER A 619 23.23 -5.57 -16.32
N THR A 620 23.40 -6.22 -15.17
CA THR A 620 23.32 -5.60 -13.85
C THR A 620 24.17 -6.35 -12.83
N VAL A 621 24.54 -5.67 -11.76
CA VAL A 621 25.21 -6.25 -10.60
C VAL A 621 24.32 -6.05 -9.39
N ILE A 622 23.84 -7.16 -8.82
CA ILE A 622 23.09 -7.14 -7.56
C ILE A 622 24.10 -7.26 -6.43
N ASP A 623 24.32 -6.16 -5.74
CA ASP A 623 25.18 -6.04 -4.58
C ASP A 623 24.42 -5.37 -3.42
N LEU A 624 25.10 -5.09 -2.32
CA LEU A 624 24.50 -4.45 -1.16
C LEU A 624 23.93 -3.05 -1.51
N ASP A 625 24.58 -2.33 -2.41
CA ASP A 625 24.14 -0.99 -2.82
C ASP A 625 22.85 -1.06 -3.66
N ALA A 626 22.79 -2.02 -4.59
CA ALA A 626 21.57 -2.29 -5.37
C ALA A 626 20.37 -2.66 -4.47
N LEU A 627 20.60 -3.43 -3.41
CA LEU A 627 19.54 -3.79 -2.44
C LEU A 627 19.15 -2.61 -1.55
N THR A 628 20.12 -1.74 -1.18
CA THR A 628 19.82 -0.51 -0.41
C THR A 628 19.06 0.51 -1.23
N LYS A 629 19.17 0.52 -2.57
CA LYS A 629 18.32 1.33 -3.46
C LYS A 629 16.82 1.02 -3.23
N VAL A 630 16.47 -0.26 -3.17
CA VAL A 630 15.08 -0.71 -2.91
C VAL A 630 14.53 -0.10 -1.62
N SER A 631 15.30 -0.20 -0.55
CA SER A 631 14.89 0.33 0.75
C SER A 631 14.74 1.85 0.76
N ARG A 632 15.75 2.55 0.23
CA ARG A 632 15.73 4.01 0.15
C ARG A 632 14.51 4.51 -0.63
N GLN A 633 14.20 3.89 -1.76
CA GLN A 633 13.05 4.25 -2.58
C GLN A 633 11.72 3.94 -1.87
N LEU A 634 11.61 2.80 -1.19
CA LEU A 634 10.42 2.46 -0.39
C LEU A 634 10.20 3.43 0.78
N GLU A 635 11.26 3.84 1.48
CA GLU A 635 11.17 4.82 2.56
C GLU A 635 10.70 6.19 2.05
N LEU A 636 11.24 6.65 0.93
CA LEU A 636 10.83 7.92 0.30
C LEU A 636 9.37 7.88 -0.17
N SER A 637 8.95 6.80 -0.80
CA SER A 637 7.60 6.68 -1.37
C SER A 637 6.54 6.40 -0.31
N MET A 638 6.79 5.47 0.61
CA MET A 638 5.78 5.00 1.58
C MET A 638 5.81 5.71 2.94
N GLY A 639 6.92 6.35 3.31
CA GLY A 639 7.09 6.94 4.64
C GLY A 639 6.02 7.99 5.00
N GLN A 640 5.63 8.84 4.07
CA GLN A 640 4.57 9.84 4.28
C GLN A 640 3.20 9.17 4.44
N MET A 641 2.91 8.13 3.67
CA MET A 641 1.67 7.36 3.76
C MET A 641 1.54 6.68 5.12
N MET A 642 2.59 6.03 5.60
CA MET A 642 2.62 5.36 6.89
C MET A 642 2.34 6.34 8.03
N TRP A 643 2.99 7.51 8.01
CA TRP A 643 2.76 8.55 9.00
C TRP A 643 1.31 9.06 8.99
N LEU A 644 0.75 9.28 7.81
CA LEU A 644 -0.64 9.72 7.64
C LEU A 644 -1.64 8.68 8.16
N MET A 645 -1.40 7.39 7.87
CA MET A 645 -2.22 6.28 8.38
C MET A 645 -2.13 6.18 9.91
N CYS A 646 -0.94 6.32 10.49
CA CYS A 646 -0.75 6.32 11.93
C CYS A 646 -1.48 7.50 12.60
N ALA A 647 -1.36 8.70 12.05
CA ALA A 647 -2.06 9.89 12.55
C ALA A 647 -3.59 9.70 12.49
N PHE A 648 -4.10 9.15 11.40
CA PHE A 648 -5.52 8.81 11.23
C PHE A 648 -5.98 7.79 12.29
N ALA A 649 -5.21 6.74 12.54
CA ALA A 649 -5.49 5.73 13.54
C ALA A 649 -5.55 6.32 14.96
N VAL A 650 -4.60 7.18 15.33
CA VAL A 650 -4.55 7.86 16.63
C VAL A 650 -5.79 8.76 16.84
N ILE A 651 -6.20 9.49 15.81
CA ILE A 651 -7.39 10.34 15.88
C ILE A 651 -8.65 9.49 16.09
N ILE A 652 -8.81 8.39 15.33
CA ILE A 652 -9.94 7.47 15.50
C ILE A 652 -9.93 6.83 16.87
N PHE A 653 -8.76 6.38 17.35
CA PHE A 653 -8.59 5.84 18.70
C PHE A 653 -9.09 6.82 19.77
N LEU A 654 -8.65 8.07 19.72
CA LEU A 654 -9.05 9.11 20.67
C LEU A 654 -10.57 9.36 20.64
N ILE A 655 -11.17 9.41 19.44
CA ILE A 655 -12.60 9.58 19.27
C ILE A 655 -13.38 8.41 19.87
N LEU A 656 -12.96 7.17 19.60
CA LEU A 656 -13.62 5.96 20.12
C LEU A 656 -13.57 5.88 21.63
N VAL A 657 -12.39 6.04 22.22
CA VAL A 657 -12.21 5.99 23.68
C VAL A 657 -13.03 7.09 24.36
N TYR A 658 -13.03 8.31 23.80
CA TYR A 658 -13.86 9.40 24.32
C TYR A 658 -15.36 9.04 24.28
N LEU A 659 -15.84 8.49 23.18
CA LEU A 659 -17.26 8.14 23.01
C LEU A 659 -17.69 7.07 24.03
N LEU A 660 -16.87 6.01 24.19
CA LEU A 660 -17.15 4.91 25.10
C LEU A 660 -17.09 5.34 26.55
N SER A 661 -16.09 6.09 26.96
CA SER A 661 -15.93 6.63 28.30
C SER A 661 -17.09 7.58 28.65
N LYS A 662 -17.50 8.41 27.70
CA LYS A 662 -18.67 9.29 27.83
C LYS A 662 -19.94 8.49 28.15
N ILE A 663 -20.18 7.37 27.48
CA ILE A 663 -21.33 6.51 27.71
C ILE A 663 -21.32 5.96 29.15
N ILE A 664 -20.15 5.55 29.66
CA ILE A 664 -20.01 5.05 31.04
C ILE A 664 -20.39 6.12 32.08
N ILE A 665 -19.91 7.36 31.89
CA ILE A 665 -20.25 8.47 32.80
C ILE A 665 -21.76 8.79 32.73
N GLU A 666 -22.36 8.81 31.55
CA GLU A 666 -23.78 9.07 31.37
C GLU A 666 -24.64 7.99 32.06
N LYS A 667 -24.27 6.73 31.98
CA LYS A 667 -24.94 5.62 32.68
C LYS A 667 -24.81 5.71 34.21
N ASN A 668 -23.73 6.25 34.71
CA ASN A 668 -23.51 6.45 36.16
C ASN A 668 -23.96 7.84 36.65
N ALA A 669 -24.55 8.68 35.80
CA ALA A 669 -24.89 10.07 36.15
C ALA A 669 -25.82 10.18 37.35
N GLN A 670 -26.80 9.27 37.50
CA GLN A 670 -27.72 9.24 38.65
C GLN A 670 -26.97 8.92 39.96
N SER A 671 -26.08 7.91 39.94
CA SER A 671 -25.25 7.56 41.11
C SER A 671 -24.25 8.65 41.44
N ILE A 672 -23.70 9.36 40.44
CA ILE A 672 -22.83 10.53 40.63
C ILE A 672 -23.63 11.69 41.26
N SER A 673 -24.85 11.94 40.80
CA SER A 673 -25.74 12.96 41.38
C SER A 673 -26.07 12.65 42.85
N MET A 674 -26.39 11.38 43.17
CA MET A 674 -26.64 10.94 44.55
C MET A 674 -25.41 11.14 45.46
N THR A 675 -24.22 10.79 45.01
CA THR A 675 -22.98 11.01 45.79
C THR A 675 -22.71 12.50 46.01
N LYS A 676 -23.06 13.37 45.05
CA LYS A 676 -22.99 14.84 45.25
C LYS A 676 -23.93 15.33 46.31
N ILE A 677 -25.17 14.83 46.36
CA ILE A 677 -26.16 15.17 47.38
C ILE A 677 -25.70 14.73 48.78
N LEU A 678 -25.04 13.58 48.88
CA LEU A 678 -24.45 13.06 50.11
C LEU A 678 -23.23 13.84 50.60
N GLY A 679 -22.84 14.93 49.91
CA GLY A 679 -21.78 15.84 50.35
C GLY A 679 -20.35 15.43 49.96
N TYR A 680 -20.18 14.42 49.12
CA TYR A 680 -18.83 14.03 48.65
C TYR A 680 -18.20 15.15 47.82
N SER A 681 -16.94 15.40 48.07
CA SER A 681 -16.14 16.35 47.31
C SER A 681 -15.93 15.90 45.87
N ARG A 682 -15.64 16.84 44.96
CA ARG A 682 -15.37 16.55 43.53
C ARG A 682 -14.23 15.55 43.32
N GLY A 683 -13.19 15.62 44.15
CA GLY A 683 -12.05 14.71 44.11
C GLY A 683 -12.40 13.28 44.54
N GLU A 684 -13.28 13.15 45.57
CA GLU A 684 -13.76 11.85 46.04
C GLU A 684 -14.66 11.17 45.00
N ILE A 685 -15.55 11.93 44.36
CA ILE A 685 -16.40 11.43 43.27
C ILE A 685 -15.56 10.99 42.09
N ALA A 686 -14.56 11.77 41.69
CA ALA A 686 -13.62 11.37 40.65
C ALA A 686 -12.87 10.06 41.00
N ARG A 687 -12.41 9.93 42.27
CA ARG A 687 -11.77 8.68 42.75
C ARG A 687 -12.72 7.47 42.75
N LEU A 688 -14.03 7.69 42.91
CA LEU A 688 -15.01 6.60 42.93
C LEU A 688 -15.37 6.07 41.54
N TYR A 689 -15.40 6.93 40.54
CA TYR A 689 -15.88 6.58 39.19
C TYR A 689 -14.79 6.58 38.14
N ILE A 690 -13.85 7.54 38.10
CA ILE A 690 -12.80 7.61 37.12
C ILE A 690 -11.71 6.57 37.39
N LEU A 691 -11.25 6.45 38.64
CA LEU A 691 -10.19 5.49 38.97
C LEU A 691 -10.54 4.04 38.60
N PRO A 692 -11.73 3.49 38.91
CA PRO A 692 -12.13 2.17 38.44
C PRO A 692 -12.16 2.07 36.91
N THR A 693 -12.68 3.10 36.23
CA THR A 693 -12.71 3.13 34.77
C THR A 693 -11.30 3.16 34.20
N SER A 694 -10.39 3.98 34.77
CA SER A 694 -8.97 4.02 34.33
C SER A 694 -8.28 2.66 34.48
N VAL A 695 -8.48 1.99 35.63
CA VAL A 695 -7.90 0.65 35.86
C VAL A 695 -8.43 -0.34 34.83
N VAL A 696 -9.74 -0.32 34.54
CA VAL A 696 -10.33 -1.21 33.53
C VAL A 696 -9.83 -0.87 32.13
N VAL A 697 -9.69 0.41 31.78
CA VAL A 697 -9.15 0.83 30.47
C VAL A 697 -7.72 0.33 30.30
N ILE A 698 -6.85 0.50 31.30
CA ILE A 698 -5.47 0.01 31.26
C ILE A 698 -5.44 -1.52 31.13
N LEU A 699 -6.28 -2.23 31.90
CA LEU A 699 -6.39 -3.69 31.77
C LEU A 699 -6.89 -4.11 30.37
N CYS A 700 -7.89 -3.40 29.81
CA CYS A 700 -8.36 -3.63 28.47
C CYS A 700 -7.24 -3.42 27.44
N MET A 701 -6.46 -2.33 27.58
CA MET A 701 -5.31 -2.07 26.70
C MET A 701 -4.30 -3.21 26.73
N LEU A 702 -3.92 -3.69 27.92
CA LEU A 702 -2.98 -4.79 28.07
C LEU A 702 -3.52 -6.11 27.49
N ILE A 703 -4.81 -6.39 27.65
CA ILE A 703 -5.44 -7.60 27.13
C ILE A 703 -5.59 -7.50 25.60
N CYS A 704 -5.88 -6.32 25.07
CA CYS A 704 -6.08 -6.12 23.63
C CYS A 704 -4.76 -6.27 22.83
N ILE A 705 -3.60 -5.92 23.39
CA ILE A 705 -2.31 -5.99 22.66
C ILE A 705 -2.07 -7.38 22.03
N PRO A 706 -2.03 -8.49 22.79
CA PRO A 706 -1.76 -9.81 22.19
C PRO A 706 -2.88 -10.26 21.24
N ILE A 707 -4.13 -9.89 21.52
CA ILE A 707 -5.27 -10.22 20.65
C ILE A 707 -5.11 -9.49 19.31
N THR A 708 -4.80 -8.19 19.36
CA THR A 708 -4.59 -7.36 18.16
C THR A 708 -3.43 -7.87 17.32
N ASN A 709 -2.32 -8.27 17.96
CA ASN A 709 -1.18 -8.85 17.26
C ASN A 709 -1.57 -10.12 16.49
N TRP A 710 -2.33 -10.99 17.12
CA TRP A 710 -2.83 -12.20 16.47
C TRP A 710 -3.80 -11.88 15.32
N GLU A 711 -4.75 -10.93 15.51
CA GLU A 711 -5.69 -10.52 14.46
C GLU A 711 -4.97 -9.88 13.25
N ILE A 712 -4.02 -8.97 13.51
CA ILE A 712 -3.24 -8.33 12.43
C ILE A 712 -2.39 -9.37 11.70
N GLY A 713 -1.78 -10.33 12.40
CA GLY A 713 -1.04 -11.40 11.76
C GLY A 713 -1.89 -12.22 10.77
N ILE A 714 -3.16 -12.48 11.09
CA ILE A 714 -4.09 -13.15 10.17
C ILE A 714 -4.43 -12.24 8.98
N ILE A 715 -4.81 -10.98 9.25
CA ILE A 715 -5.16 -10.01 8.21
C ILE A 715 -3.98 -9.81 7.26
N TRP A 716 -2.78 -9.67 7.80
CA TRP A 716 -1.54 -9.52 7.06
C TRP A 716 -1.27 -10.70 6.13
N ARG A 717 -1.33 -11.92 6.67
CA ARG A 717 -1.14 -13.14 5.86
C ARG A 717 -2.11 -13.21 4.70
N ILE A 718 -3.40 -12.96 4.94
CA ILE A 718 -4.42 -12.97 3.89
C ILE A 718 -4.10 -11.89 2.85
N MET A 719 -3.73 -10.68 3.27
CA MET A 719 -3.39 -9.57 2.39
C MET A 719 -2.23 -9.92 1.46
N ILE A 720 -1.11 -10.38 2.02
CA ILE A 720 0.09 -10.74 1.24
C ILE A 720 -0.19 -11.92 0.29
N GLN A 721 -0.97 -12.91 0.73
CA GLN A 721 -1.28 -14.07 -0.10
C GLN A 721 -2.18 -13.73 -1.30
N THR A 722 -3.18 -12.86 -1.11
CA THR A 722 -4.25 -12.68 -2.12
C THR A 722 -4.21 -11.36 -2.87
N MET A 723 -3.45 -10.37 -2.39
CA MET A 723 -3.56 -9.00 -2.89
C MET A 723 -2.21 -8.35 -3.21
N MET A 724 -1.09 -8.99 -2.88
CA MET A 724 0.25 -8.42 -3.10
C MET A 724 1.19 -9.44 -3.72
N THR A 725 2.11 -8.98 -4.54
CA THR A 725 3.22 -9.77 -5.08
C THR A 725 4.33 -9.91 -4.06
N GLY A 726 5.17 -10.95 -4.21
CA GLY A 726 6.24 -11.26 -3.26
C GLY A 726 5.74 -11.84 -1.94
N TRP A 727 6.64 -12.05 -1.00
CA TRP A 727 6.35 -12.53 0.35
C TRP A 727 6.99 -11.62 1.38
N LEU A 728 6.15 -10.98 2.19
CA LEU A 728 6.56 -10.11 3.28
C LEU A 728 5.99 -10.69 4.58
N PRO A 729 6.77 -11.44 5.37
CA PRO A 729 6.28 -12.08 6.58
C PRO A 729 5.87 -11.05 7.63
N TYR A 730 4.80 -11.35 8.37
CA TYR A 730 4.40 -10.52 9.49
C TYR A 730 5.42 -10.60 10.62
N TRP A 731 5.99 -9.46 10.98
CA TRP A 731 6.93 -9.32 12.07
C TRP A 731 6.64 -8.07 12.89
N THR A 732 6.84 -8.14 14.21
CA THR A 732 6.56 -7.00 15.08
C THR A 732 7.61 -6.94 16.19
N PRO A 733 8.42 -5.89 16.27
CA PRO A 733 9.38 -5.72 17.36
C PRO A 733 8.67 -5.37 18.67
N ASP A 734 9.26 -5.75 19.80
CA ASP A 734 8.72 -5.49 21.15
C ASP A 734 8.48 -3.99 21.39
N GLY A 735 9.27 -3.12 20.77
CA GLY A 735 9.11 -1.67 20.85
C GLY A 735 7.76 -1.15 20.38
N VAL A 736 7.14 -1.78 19.37
CA VAL A 736 5.83 -1.39 18.83
C VAL A 736 4.72 -1.61 19.87
N TYR A 737 4.79 -2.68 20.66
CA TYR A 737 3.80 -2.91 21.73
C TYR A 737 3.87 -1.84 22.80
N ALA A 738 5.08 -1.39 23.14
CA ALA A 738 5.29 -0.28 24.06
C ALA A 738 4.76 1.04 23.48
N GLN A 739 5.02 1.34 22.20
CA GLN A 739 4.47 2.52 21.49
C GLN A 739 2.95 2.50 21.46
N MET A 740 2.36 1.36 21.13
CA MET A 740 0.92 1.14 21.09
C MET A 740 0.28 1.40 22.47
N PHE A 741 0.86 0.83 23.54
CA PHE A 741 0.40 1.06 24.90
C PHE A 741 0.52 2.54 25.30
N LEU A 742 1.68 3.17 25.08
CA LEU A 742 1.93 4.56 25.43
C LEU A 742 0.99 5.51 24.66
N THR A 743 0.84 5.31 23.36
CA THR A 743 -0.08 6.11 22.52
C THR A 743 -1.53 5.99 23.06
N GLY A 744 -1.99 4.77 23.31
CA GLY A 744 -3.31 4.52 23.89
C GLY A 744 -3.47 5.16 25.28
N PHE A 745 -2.44 5.07 26.12
CA PHE A 745 -2.43 5.65 27.45
C PHE A 745 -2.48 7.19 27.43
N PHE A 746 -1.69 7.84 26.58
CA PHE A 746 -1.72 9.29 26.41
C PHE A 746 -3.07 9.77 25.86
N CYS A 747 -3.63 9.09 24.87
CA CYS A 747 -4.97 9.37 24.36
C CYS A 747 -6.01 9.24 25.48
N TYR A 748 -5.93 8.20 26.30
CA TYR A 748 -6.83 8.02 27.43
C TYR A 748 -6.64 9.12 28.49
N LEU A 749 -5.43 9.60 28.76
CA LEU A 749 -5.20 10.72 29.68
C LEU A 749 -5.95 11.99 29.23
N ILE A 750 -5.90 12.29 27.94
CA ILE A 750 -6.66 13.42 27.35
C ILE A 750 -8.16 13.23 27.61
N VAL A 751 -8.66 12.02 27.34
CA VAL A 751 -10.07 11.68 27.58
C VAL A 751 -10.44 11.79 29.06
N ALA A 752 -9.61 11.27 29.96
CA ALA A 752 -9.82 11.32 31.40
C ALA A 752 -9.94 12.77 31.93
N VAL A 753 -9.14 13.71 31.40
CA VAL A 753 -9.25 15.14 31.70
C VAL A 753 -10.61 15.71 31.26
N LEU A 754 -11.07 15.33 30.07
CA LEU A 754 -12.37 15.73 29.55
C LEU A 754 -13.53 15.16 30.42
N GLU A 755 -13.40 13.92 30.88
CA GLU A 755 -14.33 13.25 31.77
C GLU A 755 -14.42 13.93 33.13
N LEU A 756 -13.29 14.33 33.72
CA LEU A 756 -13.27 15.12 34.97
C LEU A 756 -14.08 16.41 34.85
N ARG A 757 -13.93 17.13 33.72
CA ARG A 757 -14.74 18.33 33.43
C ARG A 757 -16.22 18.00 33.30
N ARG A 758 -16.56 16.83 32.80
CA ARG A 758 -17.94 16.40 32.60
C ARG A 758 -18.63 15.98 33.90
N ILE A 759 -17.96 15.26 34.80
CA ILE A 759 -18.45 14.91 36.13
C ILE A 759 -18.81 16.19 36.89
N LYS A 760 -18.04 17.26 36.74
CA LYS A 760 -18.36 18.58 37.33
C LYS A 760 -19.71 19.11 36.86
N LYS A 761 -20.11 18.87 35.60
CA LYS A 761 -21.35 19.37 34.99
C LYS A 761 -22.59 18.51 35.25
N VAL A 762 -22.46 17.30 35.87
CA VAL A 762 -23.65 16.48 36.24
C VAL A 762 -24.48 17.20 37.26
N PRO A 763 -25.77 17.54 37.01
CA PRO A 763 -26.60 18.29 37.93
C PRO A 763 -27.05 17.43 39.11
N MET A 764 -27.27 18.06 40.26
CA MET A 764 -27.68 17.37 41.51
C MET A 764 -29.17 16.95 41.49
N ASP A 765 -29.99 17.61 40.69
CA ASP A 765 -31.43 17.34 40.57
C ASP A 765 -31.75 16.02 39.86
N MET A 766 -30.78 15.43 39.19
CA MET A 766 -30.94 14.16 38.44
C MET A 766 -31.29 12.98 39.37
N ALA A 767 -30.80 12.99 40.60
CA ALA A 767 -31.11 11.97 41.60
C ALA A 767 -32.54 12.10 42.15
N LEU A 768 -33.07 13.30 42.17
CA LEU A 768 -34.41 13.60 42.75
C LEU A 768 -35.53 13.39 41.72
N LYS A 769 -35.28 13.58 40.44
CA LYS A 769 -36.27 13.47 39.35
C LYS A 769 -36.79 12.05 39.06
N ASN A 770 -36.24 11.01 39.68
CA ASN A 770 -36.62 9.62 39.44
C ASN A 770 -37.13 8.89 40.69
N VAL A 771 -37.54 9.62 41.74
CA VAL A 771 -38.07 9.05 43.00
C VAL A 771 -39.61 9.12 43.04
N GLU A 772 -40.26 9.69 42.01
CA GLU A 772 -41.72 9.65 41.83
C GLU A 772 -42.14 8.55 40.86
#